data_292704ab86da14d7203dd036ac8abc22
#
_entry.id   292704ab86da14d7203dd036ac8abc22
#
_cell.length_a   1.000
_cell.length_b   1.000
_cell.length_c   1.000
_cell.angle_alpha   90.00
_cell.angle_beta   90.00
_cell.angle_gamma   90.00
#
_symmetry.space_group_name_H-M   'P 1'
#
loop_
_entity.id
_entity.type
_entity.pdbx_description
1 polymer ?
#
loop_
_entity_poly.entity_id
_entity_poly.type
_entity_poly.pdbx_seq_one_letter_code
_entity_poly.pdbx_strand_id
1 'polypeptide(L)'
;MQPGQKGASIMPMYRSRTSTHGRNMAGARGLWRATGMGDDDFGKPIIAIVNSFTQFVPGHVHLKDLGQMVAREVEAAGGVAKEFNTIAVDDGIAMGHDGMLYSLPSREIIADSVEYMVNAHCADAMVCISNCDKITPGMLMAAMRLNIPAIFVSGGPMEAGKIDIADLDVKKIDLVDAMVAAADDKYTDEQVKHIEENACPTCGSCSGMFTANSMNCLAEALGLALPGNGSTLATHADRKELFLEAGRRIVEITKRHYELNEKGFLPREIATFEAFENAMSLDIAMGGSTNTVLHLLAIAHEGGVDFTMSDMDRLSRKVPCLCKVAPNTENVHMEDVHRAGGIFSILGELSRAGLLHDDCCTVHSASMAEAIANWDITVTNNPKAQELFKAAPGGVRTTQAFSQSNRYKELDTDRVNGVIRSKEHAFSQDGGLAVLFGNIARDGCIVKTAGVDENILKFTGTAYVCESQDQAVNDILTGKVKEGDVVVIRYEGPRGGPGMQEMLYPTSYLKSKGLGKACALLTDGRFSGGTSGLSIGHVSPEAAEGGEIGLVQNGDRIEIDIPKRSIHLAVSDEELAERRKAQDAKGWEPAQPRKRKVSTALKAYAKLATSAAKARCVRSELRRPARCRAGXXXXXXXXXXXXXXXXXXXXXXXXXXXXXXXXXXXXXXXXXXXXXCRISRPAWRAPRPDRSRRSASCWPGSRNHI
;
A
#
# COMPACT_ATOMS: atom_id res chain seq x y z
N MET A 1 -32.69 -30.04 39.62
CA MET A 1 -31.89 -29.74 38.39
C MET A 1 -32.66 -28.68 37.59
N GLN A 2 -32.16 -27.43 37.59
CA GLN A 2 -32.74 -26.36 36.78
C GLN A 2 -32.24 -26.48 35.34
N PRO A 3 -33.11 -26.24 34.32
CA PRO A 3 -32.70 -26.36 32.91
C PRO A 3 -31.77 -25.22 32.51
N GLY A 4 -30.81 -25.59 31.70
CA GLY A 4 -29.62 -24.85 31.34
C GLY A 4 -29.79 -23.39 30.94
N GLN A 5 -28.96 -22.55 31.51
CA GLN A 5 -28.62 -21.23 30.93
C GLN A 5 -27.91 -21.50 29.61
N LYS A 6 -28.55 -21.21 28.50
CA LYS A 6 -27.87 -21.02 27.22
C LYS A 6 -26.85 -19.90 27.47
N GLY A 7 -25.59 -20.18 27.26
CA GLY A 7 -24.54 -19.18 27.41
C GLY A 7 -24.92 -17.88 26.67
N ALA A 8 -25.08 -16.82 27.43
CA ALA A 8 -25.32 -15.51 26.86
C ALA A 8 -24.10 -15.19 25.98
N SER A 9 -24.32 -14.97 24.71
CA SER A 9 -23.30 -14.44 23.81
C SER A 9 -22.83 -13.11 24.41
N ILE A 10 -21.58 -13.05 24.83
CA ILE A 10 -21.00 -11.81 25.35
C ILE A 10 -20.83 -10.88 24.15
N MET A 11 -21.65 -9.84 24.08
CA MET A 11 -21.54 -8.83 23.03
C MET A 11 -20.17 -8.14 23.13
N PRO A 12 -19.46 -7.97 22.01
CA PRO A 12 -18.18 -7.26 22.05
C PRO A 12 -18.40 -5.83 22.53
N MET A 13 -17.59 -5.39 23.48
CA MET A 13 -17.65 -4.01 24.02
C MET A 13 -16.78 -3.08 23.17
N TYR A 14 -17.19 -1.85 23.01
CA TYR A 14 -16.36 -0.81 22.41
C TYR A 14 -14.97 -0.79 23.08
N ARG A 15 -13.92 -0.79 22.28
CA ARG A 15 -12.52 -0.73 22.73
C ARG A 15 -12.26 0.56 23.51
N SER A 16 -12.89 1.66 23.06
CA SER A 16 -12.77 2.99 23.64
C SER A 16 -13.20 3.05 25.10
N ARG A 17 -14.02 2.09 25.58
CA ARG A 17 -14.39 1.99 26.99
C ARG A 17 -13.17 1.88 27.91
N THR A 18 -12.05 1.36 27.41
CA THR A 18 -10.76 1.28 28.13
C THR A 18 -10.34 2.65 28.68
N SER A 19 -10.54 3.72 27.92
CA SER A 19 -10.11 5.08 28.32
C SER A 19 -11.28 6.01 28.66
N THR A 20 -12.54 5.61 28.34
CA THR A 20 -13.71 6.47 28.55
C THR A 20 -14.53 6.07 29.77
N HIS A 21 -14.33 4.88 30.34
CA HIS A 21 -15.17 4.38 31.43
C HIS A 21 -14.36 4.04 32.69
N GLY A 22 -15.06 4.06 33.83
CA GLY A 22 -14.48 3.69 35.12
C GLY A 22 -13.84 4.89 35.86
N ARG A 23 -13.93 4.86 37.20
CA ARG A 23 -13.41 5.95 38.04
C ARG A 23 -11.92 6.18 37.86
N ASN A 24 -11.15 5.12 37.68
CA ASN A 24 -9.69 5.16 37.48
C ASN A 24 -9.29 5.87 36.16
N MET A 25 -10.21 5.99 35.18
CA MET A 25 -9.96 6.67 33.92
C MET A 25 -10.35 8.15 33.90
N ALA A 26 -10.53 8.74 35.07
CA ALA A 26 -10.87 10.17 35.18
C ALA A 26 -9.82 11.08 34.52
N GLY A 27 -8.53 10.76 34.66
CA GLY A 27 -7.43 11.46 33.98
C GLY A 27 -7.54 11.40 32.46
N ALA A 28 -7.77 10.19 31.91
CA ALA A 28 -7.95 9.99 30.48
C ALA A 28 -9.16 10.79 29.96
N ARG A 29 -10.30 10.72 30.68
CA ARG A 29 -11.49 11.51 30.29
C ARG A 29 -11.23 13.02 30.36
N GLY A 30 -10.43 13.49 31.32
CA GLY A 30 -10.01 14.90 31.39
C GLY A 30 -9.28 15.32 30.11
N LEU A 31 -8.39 14.45 29.59
CA LEU A 31 -7.68 14.71 28.35
C LEU A 31 -8.63 14.62 27.14
N TRP A 32 -9.54 13.63 27.11
CA TRP A 32 -10.57 13.56 26.05
C TRP A 32 -11.43 14.83 26.01
N ARG A 33 -11.78 15.40 27.17
CA ARG A 33 -12.51 16.68 27.25
C ARG A 33 -11.69 17.82 26.64
N ALA A 34 -10.38 17.83 26.88
CA ALA A 34 -9.47 18.83 26.29
C ALA A 34 -9.37 18.71 24.75
N THR A 35 -9.78 17.57 24.19
CA THR A 35 -9.91 17.40 22.72
C THR A 35 -11.33 17.65 22.21
N GLY A 36 -12.21 18.21 23.06
CA GLY A 36 -13.56 18.63 22.68
C GLY A 36 -14.70 17.66 23.00
N MET A 37 -14.43 16.51 23.66
CA MET A 37 -15.51 15.57 24.02
C MET A 37 -16.34 16.09 25.19
N GLY A 38 -17.66 16.07 25.05
CA GLY A 38 -18.64 16.40 26.10
C GLY A 38 -19.12 15.13 26.82
N ASP A 39 -20.02 15.34 27.81
CA ASP A 39 -20.61 14.25 28.59
C ASP A 39 -21.36 13.25 27.67
N ASP A 40 -22.06 13.76 26.68
CA ASP A 40 -22.88 12.98 25.76
C ASP A 40 -22.07 12.14 24.78
N ASP A 41 -20.73 12.31 24.73
CA ASP A 41 -19.84 11.56 23.82
C ASP A 41 -19.28 10.31 24.47
N PHE A 42 -19.23 10.27 25.80
CA PHE A 42 -18.73 9.08 26.52
C PHE A 42 -19.75 7.94 26.42
N GLY A 43 -19.41 6.91 25.67
CA GLY A 43 -20.29 5.79 25.38
C GLY A 43 -20.59 5.60 23.90
N LYS A 44 -20.35 6.64 23.08
CA LYS A 44 -20.39 6.52 21.62
C LYS A 44 -19.11 5.85 21.11
N PRO A 45 -19.14 5.19 19.94
CA PRO A 45 -17.91 4.63 19.35
C PRO A 45 -16.96 5.77 18.91
N ILE A 46 -15.67 5.61 19.17
CA ILE A 46 -14.63 6.54 18.70
C ILE A 46 -14.13 6.01 17.35
N ILE A 47 -14.33 6.80 16.30
CA ILE A 47 -13.96 6.48 14.92
C ILE A 47 -12.69 7.28 14.57
N ALA A 48 -11.61 6.57 14.27
CA ALA A 48 -10.37 7.18 13.77
C ALA A 48 -10.55 7.60 12.31
N ILE A 49 -10.32 8.87 12.00
CA ILE A 49 -10.23 9.35 10.61
C ILE A 49 -8.73 9.36 10.27
N VAL A 50 -8.31 8.33 9.52
CA VAL A 50 -6.90 8.14 9.15
C VAL A 50 -6.66 8.85 7.82
N ASN A 51 -6.20 10.09 7.88
CA ASN A 51 -5.94 10.92 6.70
C ASN A 51 -4.46 10.79 6.28
N SER A 52 -4.15 11.24 5.07
CA SER A 52 -2.78 11.23 4.52
C SER A 52 -2.48 12.53 3.75
N PHE A 53 -3.10 13.62 4.13
CA PHE A 53 -2.87 14.94 3.53
C PHE A 53 -1.39 15.31 3.56
N THR A 54 -0.90 15.86 2.45
CA THR A 54 0.40 16.51 2.34
C THR A 54 0.41 17.41 1.10
N GLN A 55 1.23 18.45 1.13
CA GLN A 55 1.44 19.34 -0.03
C GLN A 55 2.48 18.78 -1.00
N PHE A 56 3.18 17.70 -0.65
CA PHE A 56 4.24 17.09 -1.47
C PHE A 56 3.72 16.12 -2.54
N VAL A 57 2.44 15.73 -2.50
CA VAL A 57 1.90 14.64 -3.33
C VAL A 57 0.65 15.14 -4.08
N PRO A 58 0.65 15.19 -5.42
CA PRO A 58 -0.53 15.63 -6.20
C PRO A 58 -1.82 14.89 -5.83
N GLY A 59 -1.70 13.59 -5.53
CA GLY A 59 -2.81 12.76 -5.09
C GLY A 59 -3.35 13.10 -3.70
N HIS A 60 -2.66 13.94 -2.93
CA HIS A 60 -2.97 14.20 -1.52
C HIS A 60 -3.16 15.68 -1.17
N VAL A 61 -2.81 16.61 -2.06
CA VAL A 61 -2.91 18.07 -1.78
C VAL A 61 -4.34 18.49 -1.45
N HIS A 62 -5.34 17.81 -2.00
CA HIS A 62 -6.75 18.13 -1.83
C HIS A 62 -7.40 17.43 -0.62
N LEU A 63 -6.67 16.55 0.09
CA LEU A 63 -7.22 15.76 1.20
C LEU A 63 -7.34 16.54 2.51
N LYS A 64 -6.78 17.74 2.60
CA LYS A 64 -6.65 18.53 3.84
C LYS A 64 -7.95 18.60 4.66
N ASP A 65 -9.04 19.01 4.00
CA ASP A 65 -10.31 19.26 4.70
C ASP A 65 -11.31 18.10 4.55
N LEU A 66 -10.94 17.04 3.82
CA LEU A 66 -11.82 15.90 3.57
C LEU A 66 -12.00 15.04 4.81
N GLY A 67 -10.97 14.94 5.66
CA GLY A 67 -11.07 14.26 6.94
C GLY A 67 -12.12 14.91 7.83
N GLN A 68 -12.15 16.25 7.88
CA GLN A 68 -13.15 17.00 8.67
C GLN A 68 -14.55 16.87 8.05
N MET A 69 -14.66 16.67 6.74
CA MET A 69 -15.94 16.39 6.08
C MET A 69 -16.49 15.03 6.54
N VAL A 70 -15.65 13.99 6.53
CA VAL A 70 -16.00 12.66 7.04
C VAL A 70 -16.34 12.73 8.54
N ALA A 71 -15.55 13.49 9.32
CA ALA A 71 -15.76 13.65 10.77
C ALA A 71 -17.17 14.16 11.09
N ARG A 72 -17.64 15.17 10.35
CA ARG A 72 -19.00 15.71 10.56
C ARG A 72 -20.09 14.66 10.29
N GLU A 73 -19.91 13.80 9.28
CA GLU A 73 -20.86 12.73 8.97
C GLU A 73 -20.84 11.65 10.07
N VAL A 74 -19.65 11.31 10.58
CA VAL A 74 -19.48 10.37 11.71
C VAL A 74 -20.24 10.90 12.94
N GLU A 75 -20.06 12.19 13.26
CA GLU A 75 -20.71 12.83 14.40
C GLU A 75 -22.23 12.86 14.21
N ALA A 76 -22.69 13.22 13.01
CA ALA A 76 -24.14 13.23 12.67
C ALA A 76 -24.77 11.84 12.78
N ALA A 77 -24.00 10.78 12.48
CA ALA A 77 -24.43 9.39 12.59
C ALA A 77 -24.36 8.83 14.03
N GLY A 78 -23.83 9.63 14.97
CA GLY A 78 -23.78 9.28 16.40
C GLY A 78 -22.49 8.60 16.84
N GLY A 79 -21.40 8.84 16.13
CA GLY A 79 -20.03 8.47 16.55
C GLY A 79 -19.28 9.68 17.12
N VAL A 80 -18.03 9.46 17.52
CA VAL A 80 -17.06 10.50 17.89
C VAL A 80 -15.89 10.38 16.91
N ALA A 81 -15.66 11.41 16.10
CA ALA A 81 -14.57 11.40 15.13
C ALA A 81 -13.29 11.96 15.74
N LYS A 82 -12.16 11.28 15.48
CA LYS A 82 -10.82 11.78 15.86
C LYS A 82 -9.89 11.59 14.67
N GLU A 83 -9.46 12.71 14.07
CA GLU A 83 -8.61 12.71 12.87
C GLU A 83 -7.12 12.75 13.25
N PHE A 84 -6.31 12.01 12.46
CA PHE A 84 -4.86 12.16 12.45
C PHE A 84 -4.33 11.89 11.04
N ASN A 85 -3.11 12.35 10.75
CA ASN A 85 -2.45 12.13 9.47
C ASN A 85 -1.29 11.14 9.62
N THR A 86 -1.15 10.25 8.64
CA THR A 86 0.09 9.53 8.39
C THR A 86 0.88 10.24 7.27
N ILE A 87 2.10 9.80 7.03
CA ILE A 87 2.95 10.35 5.97
C ILE A 87 2.48 9.87 4.58
N ALA A 88 2.87 10.61 3.55
CA ALA A 88 2.75 10.17 2.15
C ALA A 88 3.99 10.60 1.40
N VAL A 89 4.59 9.67 0.64
CA VAL A 89 5.74 9.91 -0.23
C VAL A 89 5.24 9.79 -1.67
N ASP A 90 5.63 10.75 -2.53
CA ASP A 90 5.26 10.72 -3.95
C ASP A 90 6.27 9.90 -4.74
N ASP A 91 5.80 8.82 -5.36
CA ASP A 91 6.66 7.96 -6.18
C ASP A 91 7.09 8.68 -7.48
N GLY A 92 6.20 9.46 -8.09
CA GLY A 92 6.49 10.21 -9.32
C GLY A 92 7.60 11.24 -9.14
N ILE A 93 7.46 12.07 -8.10
CA ILE A 93 8.48 13.11 -7.78
C ILE A 93 9.80 12.47 -7.33
N ALA A 94 9.74 11.32 -6.66
CA ALA A 94 10.93 10.60 -6.18
C ALA A 94 11.60 9.75 -7.28
N MET A 95 10.95 9.61 -8.44
CA MET A 95 11.41 8.72 -9.52
C MET A 95 12.75 9.18 -10.09
N GLY A 96 13.69 8.24 -10.28
CA GLY A 96 14.97 8.48 -10.95
C GLY A 96 16.06 9.04 -10.05
N HIS A 97 15.84 9.17 -8.75
CA HIS A 97 16.89 9.61 -7.80
C HIS A 97 16.74 8.90 -6.45
N ASP A 98 17.68 9.13 -5.53
CA ASP A 98 17.76 8.46 -4.23
C ASP A 98 16.51 8.65 -3.34
N GLY A 99 15.66 9.63 -3.63
CA GLY A 99 14.35 9.80 -2.96
C GLY A 99 13.47 8.57 -3.08
N MET A 100 13.59 7.85 -4.20
CA MET A 100 12.76 6.66 -4.48
C MET A 100 13.03 5.49 -3.52
N LEU A 101 14.19 5.49 -2.86
CA LEU A 101 14.53 4.49 -1.83
C LEU A 101 13.57 4.57 -0.63
N TYR A 102 12.96 5.74 -0.39
CA TYR A 102 12.04 5.95 0.74
C TYR A 102 10.60 5.53 0.45
N SER A 103 10.25 5.34 -0.82
CA SER A 103 8.88 5.04 -1.24
C SER A 103 8.37 3.73 -0.59
N LEU A 104 8.92 2.56 -0.96
CA LEU A 104 8.41 1.29 -0.43
C LEU A 104 8.52 1.17 1.10
N PRO A 105 9.62 1.60 1.74
CA PRO A 105 9.69 1.57 3.21
C PRO A 105 8.62 2.43 3.89
N SER A 106 8.12 3.49 3.25
CA SER A 106 7.05 4.32 3.83
C SER A 106 5.77 3.51 4.06
N ARG A 107 5.50 2.47 3.25
CA ARG A 107 4.35 1.57 3.41
C ARG A 107 4.32 0.96 4.82
N GLU A 108 5.49 0.48 5.30
CA GLU A 108 5.64 -0.12 6.63
C GLU A 108 5.42 0.93 7.74
N ILE A 109 6.01 2.12 7.56
CA ILE A 109 5.87 3.23 8.52
C ILE A 109 4.40 3.67 8.61
N ILE A 110 3.71 3.74 7.48
CA ILE A 110 2.28 4.08 7.42
C ILE A 110 1.49 3.05 8.23
N ALA A 111 1.69 1.75 7.96
CA ALA A 111 1.01 0.68 8.69
C ALA A 111 1.27 0.77 10.19
N ASP A 112 2.54 0.96 10.59
CA ASP A 112 2.95 1.09 11.99
C ASP A 112 2.32 2.33 12.63
N SER A 113 2.35 3.50 11.95
CA SER A 113 1.81 4.75 12.51
C SER A 113 0.29 4.64 12.78
N VAL A 114 -0.44 4.00 11.87
CA VAL A 114 -1.89 3.79 12.03
C VAL A 114 -2.14 2.83 13.21
N GLU A 115 -1.40 1.71 13.25
CA GLU A 115 -1.50 0.75 14.35
C GLU A 115 -1.22 1.42 15.71
N TYR A 116 -0.15 2.23 15.80
CA TYR A 116 0.20 2.96 17.03
C TYR A 116 -0.93 3.87 17.49
N MET A 117 -1.44 4.72 16.59
CA MET A 117 -2.47 5.70 16.94
C MET A 117 -3.76 5.01 17.36
N VAL A 118 -4.22 4.04 16.61
CA VAL A 118 -5.50 3.36 16.86
C VAL A 118 -5.44 2.52 18.14
N ASN A 119 -4.34 1.77 18.36
CA ASN A 119 -4.19 0.93 19.56
C ASN A 119 -3.97 1.77 20.82
N ALA A 120 -3.10 2.79 20.77
CA ALA A 120 -2.81 3.64 21.94
C ALA A 120 -4.06 4.38 22.44
N HIS A 121 -4.94 4.78 21.52
CA HIS A 121 -6.14 5.54 21.87
C HIS A 121 -7.42 4.68 21.88
N CYS A 122 -7.27 3.37 21.59
CA CYS A 122 -8.36 2.39 21.63
C CYS A 122 -9.57 2.78 20.76
N ALA A 123 -9.32 3.30 19.54
CA ALA A 123 -10.41 3.63 18.61
C ALA A 123 -11.18 2.34 18.24
N ASP A 124 -12.48 2.46 18.00
CA ASP A 124 -13.38 1.35 17.76
C ASP A 124 -13.44 0.94 16.30
N ALA A 125 -13.22 1.92 15.39
CA ALA A 125 -13.27 1.71 13.94
C ALA A 125 -12.47 2.81 13.25
N MET A 126 -12.30 2.69 11.93
CA MET A 126 -11.56 3.72 11.19
C MET A 126 -12.07 3.94 9.77
N VAL A 127 -11.97 5.19 9.31
CA VAL A 127 -12.10 5.56 7.90
C VAL A 127 -10.69 5.90 7.40
N CYS A 128 -10.25 5.22 6.34
CA CYS A 128 -8.92 5.40 5.75
C CYS A 128 -9.03 6.27 4.49
N ILE A 129 -8.44 7.48 4.54
CA ILE A 129 -8.41 8.43 3.43
C ILE A 129 -7.01 8.38 2.82
N SER A 130 -6.87 7.62 1.75
CA SER A 130 -5.60 7.38 1.05
C SER A 130 -5.73 7.80 -0.41
N ASN A 131 -4.65 7.72 -1.18
CA ASN A 131 -4.75 7.84 -2.64
C ASN A 131 -3.58 7.22 -3.39
N CYS A 132 -2.35 7.47 -2.97
CA CYS A 132 -1.16 7.09 -3.74
C CYS A 132 -0.56 5.75 -3.33
N ASP A 133 0.48 5.37 -4.06
CA ASP A 133 1.08 4.05 -4.23
C ASP A 133 1.31 3.23 -2.96
N LYS A 134 1.90 3.84 -1.93
CA LYS A 134 2.30 3.12 -0.71
C LYS A 134 1.33 3.37 0.45
N ILE A 135 0.52 4.42 0.33
CA ILE A 135 -0.39 4.84 1.39
C ILE A 135 -1.59 3.87 1.48
N THR A 136 -2.24 3.60 0.34
CA THR A 136 -3.37 2.68 0.31
C THR A 136 -2.98 1.29 0.84
N PRO A 137 -1.89 0.63 0.34
CA PRO A 137 -1.52 -0.67 0.90
C PRO A 137 -1.02 -0.58 2.35
N GLY A 138 -0.35 0.49 2.77
CA GLY A 138 0.06 0.68 4.17
C GLY A 138 -1.14 0.72 5.11
N MET A 139 -2.18 1.46 4.74
CA MET A 139 -3.43 1.51 5.51
C MET A 139 -4.18 0.17 5.48
N LEU A 140 -4.18 -0.56 4.34
CA LEU A 140 -4.77 -1.90 4.25
C LEU A 140 -4.04 -2.89 5.17
N MET A 141 -2.70 -2.83 5.22
CA MET A 141 -1.91 -3.63 6.17
C MET A 141 -2.33 -3.33 7.61
N ALA A 142 -2.47 -2.06 7.97
CA ALA A 142 -2.93 -1.64 9.30
C ALA A 142 -4.34 -2.17 9.60
N ALA A 143 -5.26 -2.09 8.63
CA ALA A 143 -6.62 -2.59 8.77
C ALA A 143 -6.63 -4.10 9.08
N MET A 144 -5.81 -4.86 8.36
CA MET A 144 -5.68 -6.31 8.58
C MET A 144 -5.06 -6.63 9.95
N ARG A 145 -4.06 -5.84 10.41
CA ARG A 145 -3.45 -5.99 11.75
C ARG A 145 -4.46 -5.73 12.86
N LEU A 146 -5.14 -4.58 12.78
CA LEU A 146 -6.05 -4.07 13.80
C LEU A 146 -7.34 -4.89 13.88
N ASN A 147 -7.86 -5.30 12.74
CA ASN A 147 -9.08 -6.09 12.59
C ASN A 147 -10.27 -5.47 13.34
N ILE A 148 -10.50 -4.17 13.14
CA ILE A 148 -11.66 -3.41 13.62
C ILE A 148 -12.41 -2.91 12.38
N PRO A 149 -13.71 -2.59 12.46
CA PRO A 149 -14.45 -2.09 11.29
C PRO A 149 -13.68 -0.98 10.57
N ALA A 150 -13.55 -1.08 9.25
CA ALA A 150 -12.76 -0.14 8.46
C ALA A 150 -13.39 0.07 7.09
N ILE A 151 -13.37 1.32 6.60
CA ILE A 151 -13.81 1.69 5.25
C ILE A 151 -12.71 2.52 4.60
N PHE A 152 -12.45 2.25 3.32
CA PHE A 152 -11.48 3.00 2.51
C PHE A 152 -12.22 3.96 1.57
N VAL A 153 -11.77 5.21 1.55
CA VAL A 153 -12.22 6.21 0.58
C VAL A 153 -10.99 6.95 0.05
N SER A 154 -10.69 6.74 -1.24
CA SER A 154 -9.50 7.35 -1.86
C SER A 154 -9.78 8.79 -2.32
N GLY A 155 -8.69 9.55 -2.51
CA GLY A 155 -8.76 10.90 -3.07
C GLY A 155 -9.21 10.93 -4.53
N GLY A 156 -9.07 9.81 -5.25
CA GLY A 156 -9.49 9.67 -6.65
C GLY A 156 -8.39 9.93 -7.66
N PRO A 157 -8.55 9.42 -8.89
CA PRO A 157 -7.59 9.67 -9.98
C PRO A 157 -7.70 11.11 -10.50
N MET A 158 -6.60 11.63 -11.04
CA MET A 158 -6.60 12.90 -11.78
C MET A 158 -7.19 12.73 -13.17
N GLU A 159 -7.56 13.83 -13.81
CA GLU A 159 -7.95 13.85 -15.22
C GLU A 159 -6.73 13.58 -16.10
N ALA A 160 -6.94 12.96 -17.25
CA ALA A 160 -5.87 12.78 -18.24
C ALA A 160 -5.45 14.16 -18.79
N GLY A 161 -4.16 14.33 -19.02
CA GLY A 161 -3.63 15.51 -19.69
C GLY A 161 -4.12 15.55 -21.15
N LYS A 162 -4.19 16.75 -21.72
CA LYS A 162 -4.59 16.94 -23.13
C LYS A 162 -3.69 18.00 -23.75
N ILE A 163 -3.18 17.69 -24.93
CA ILE A 163 -2.38 18.64 -25.70
C ILE A 163 -2.85 18.64 -27.16
N ASP A 164 -2.61 19.78 -27.78
CA ASP A 164 -2.77 19.97 -29.23
C ASP A 164 -1.42 20.52 -29.72
N ILE A 165 -0.56 19.65 -30.16
CA ILE A 165 0.72 20.02 -30.78
C ILE A 165 0.60 19.62 -32.25
N ALA A 166 0.67 20.61 -33.13
CA ALA A 166 0.64 20.41 -34.58
C ALA A 166 1.70 19.34 -34.95
N ASP A 167 1.32 18.41 -35.77
CA ASP A 167 2.15 17.30 -36.28
C ASP A 167 2.45 16.16 -35.29
N LEU A 168 1.90 16.21 -34.05
CA LEU A 168 1.96 15.11 -33.09
C LEU A 168 0.52 14.63 -32.81
N ASP A 169 0.18 13.45 -33.25
CA ASP A 169 -1.20 12.91 -33.15
C ASP A 169 -1.50 12.37 -31.73
N VAL A 170 -1.15 13.15 -30.71
CA VAL A 170 -1.35 12.78 -29.30
C VAL A 170 -2.50 13.62 -28.75
N LYS A 171 -3.58 12.96 -28.37
CA LYS A 171 -4.79 13.61 -27.84
C LYS A 171 -4.85 13.63 -26.32
N LYS A 172 -4.41 12.52 -25.68
CA LYS A 172 -4.31 12.40 -24.21
C LYS A 172 -2.86 12.12 -23.83
N ILE A 173 -2.42 12.66 -22.71
CA ILE A 173 -1.05 12.47 -22.19
C ILE A 173 -1.07 12.25 -20.67
N ASP A 174 0.04 11.71 -20.17
CA ASP A 174 0.25 11.52 -18.75
C ASP A 174 1.74 11.75 -18.38
N LEU A 175 2.11 11.45 -17.14
CA LEU A 175 3.47 11.58 -16.61
C LEU A 175 4.51 10.85 -17.49
N VAL A 176 4.16 9.67 -18.00
CA VAL A 176 5.11 8.85 -18.79
C VAL A 176 5.42 9.54 -20.13
N ASP A 177 4.43 10.18 -20.73
CA ASP A 177 4.61 10.90 -22.00
C ASP A 177 5.60 12.06 -21.82
N ALA A 178 5.51 12.78 -20.68
CA ALA A 178 6.47 13.86 -20.38
C ALA A 178 7.89 13.30 -20.23
N MET A 179 8.05 12.13 -19.56
CA MET A 179 9.36 11.50 -19.38
C MET A 179 9.95 11.00 -20.71
N VAL A 180 9.12 10.41 -21.55
CA VAL A 180 9.54 9.90 -22.88
C VAL A 180 9.95 11.08 -23.78
N ALA A 181 9.12 12.14 -23.84
CA ALA A 181 9.38 13.32 -24.64
C ALA A 181 10.69 14.01 -24.24
N ALA A 182 10.95 14.11 -22.92
CA ALA A 182 12.17 14.73 -22.39
C ALA A 182 13.45 13.98 -22.78
N ALA A 183 13.35 12.72 -23.18
CA ALA A 183 14.50 11.88 -23.57
C ALA A 183 14.58 11.63 -25.08
N ASP A 184 13.65 12.17 -25.86
CA ASP A 184 13.57 11.95 -27.32
C ASP A 184 13.99 13.23 -28.04
N ASP A 185 15.11 13.16 -28.75
CA ASP A 185 15.72 14.28 -29.47
C ASP A 185 14.81 14.88 -30.58
N LYS A 186 13.67 14.27 -30.87
CA LYS A 186 12.68 14.79 -31.82
C LYS A 186 11.92 16.02 -31.26
N TYR A 187 11.81 16.14 -29.93
CA TYR A 187 11.07 17.22 -29.28
C TYR A 187 11.98 18.38 -28.95
N THR A 188 11.52 19.59 -29.23
CA THR A 188 12.23 20.82 -28.80
C THR A 188 11.95 21.07 -27.31
N ASP A 189 12.77 21.89 -26.67
CA ASP A 189 12.60 22.28 -25.26
C ASP A 189 11.21 22.91 -25.02
N GLU A 190 10.70 23.69 -26.00
CA GLU A 190 9.35 24.30 -25.93
C GLU A 190 8.26 23.23 -25.95
N GLN A 191 8.41 22.21 -26.81
CA GLN A 191 7.44 21.10 -26.88
C GLN A 191 7.46 20.28 -25.60
N VAL A 192 8.65 19.96 -25.08
CA VAL A 192 8.81 19.24 -23.77
C VAL A 192 8.12 20.04 -22.67
N LYS A 193 8.37 21.35 -22.60
CA LYS A 193 7.75 22.23 -21.61
C LYS A 193 6.22 22.23 -21.75
N HIS A 194 5.70 22.28 -22.96
CA HIS A 194 4.25 22.25 -23.21
C HIS A 194 3.63 20.93 -22.73
N ILE A 195 4.29 19.79 -22.99
CA ILE A 195 3.87 18.47 -22.50
C ILE A 195 3.89 18.46 -20.96
N GLU A 196 5.00 18.89 -20.34
CA GLU A 196 5.17 18.98 -18.89
C GLU A 196 4.03 19.77 -18.23
N GLU A 197 3.67 20.91 -18.79
CA GLU A 197 2.62 21.80 -18.26
C GLU A 197 1.24 21.16 -18.30
N ASN A 198 1.02 20.17 -19.17
CA ASN A 198 -0.31 19.59 -19.40
C ASN A 198 -0.45 18.12 -18.98
N ALA A 199 0.65 17.41 -18.72
CA ALA A 199 0.65 15.97 -18.43
C ALA A 199 -0.12 15.60 -17.14
N CYS A 200 -0.09 16.50 -16.13
CA CYS A 200 -0.74 16.26 -14.84
C CYS A 200 -1.62 17.49 -14.48
N PRO A 201 -2.80 17.63 -15.09
CA PRO A 201 -3.56 18.88 -15.00
C PRO A 201 -4.31 19.10 -13.68
N THR A 202 -4.55 18.05 -12.88
CA THR A 202 -5.42 18.21 -11.71
C THR A 202 -4.82 17.52 -10.48
N CYS A 203 -5.39 17.78 -9.30
CA CYS A 203 -5.16 16.95 -8.13
C CYS A 203 -5.70 15.54 -8.42
N GLY A 204 -5.19 14.57 -7.66
CA GLY A 204 -5.57 13.16 -7.82
C GLY A 204 -4.35 12.26 -7.98
N SER A 205 -4.56 10.97 -7.89
CA SER A 205 -3.55 9.96 -8.25
C SER A 205 -3.37 9.96 -9.78
N CYS A 206 -2.46 9.15 -10.30
CA CYS A 206 -2.18 9.13 -11.75
C CYS A 206 -3.46 8.95 -12.58
N SER A 207 -3.50 9.45 -13.81
CA SER A 207 -4.67 9.29 -14.70
C SER A 207 -4.78 7.89 -15.31
N GLY A 208 -3.65 7.14 -15.37
CA GLY A 208 -3.60 5.76 -15.92
C GLY A 208 -3.66 4.68 -14.86
N MET A 209 -3.51 3.40 -15.28
CA MET A 209 -3.52 2.24 -14.39
C MET A 209 -2.10 1.98 -13.84
N PHE A 210 -1.62 2.94 -13.05
CA PHE A 210 -0.37 2.85 -12.31
C PHE A 210 -0.68 2.28 -10.91
N THR A 211 0.33 2.18 -10.04
CA THR A 211 0.17 1.49 -8.75
C THR A 211 -0.91 2.12 -7.86
N ALA A 212 -0.99 3.45 -7.83
CA ALA A 212 -1.97 4.18 -7.01
C ALA A 212 -3.40 3.76 -7.38
N ASN A 213 -3.75 3.87 -8.66
CA ASN A 213 -5.09 3.52 -9.14
C ASN A 213 -5.36 2.02 -9.02
N SER A 214 -4.36 1.18 -9.33
CA SER A 214 -4.50 -0.27 -9.13
C SER A 214 -4.93 -0.57 -7.68
N MET A 215 -4.22 -0.03 -6.69
CA MET A 215 -4.55 -0.28 -5.27
C MET A 215 -5.91 0.29 -4.86
N ASN A 216 -6.30 1.46 -5.41
CA ASN A 216 -7.62 2.06 -5.13
C ASN A 216 -8.75 1.19 -5.71
N CYS A 217 -8.53 0.59 -6.90
CA CYS A 217 -9.46 -0.36 -7.52
C CYS A 217 -9.53 -1.67 -6.74
N LEU A 218 -8.36 -2.19 -6.31
CA LEU A 218 -8.28 -3.43 -5.55
C LEU A 218 -8.97 -3.31 -4.18
N ALA A 219 -9.04 -2.12 -3.59
CA ALA A 219 -9.77 -1.90 -2.35
C ALA A 219 -11.29 -2.14 -2.54
N GLU A 220 -11.84 -1.87 -3.76
CA GLU A 220 -13.24 -2.21 -4.10
C GLU A 220 -13.40 -3.74 -4.23
N ALA A 221 -12.49 -4.40 -4.96
CA ALA A 221 -12.56 -5.85 -5.18
C ALA A 221 -12.34 -6.65 -3.89
N LEU A 222 -11.52 -6.14 -2.96
CA LEU A 222 -11.33 -6.71 -1.61
C LEU A 222 -12.58 -6.52 -0.72
N GLY A 223 -13.53 -5.68 -1.14
CA GLY A 223 -14.75 -5.41 -0.39
C GLY A 223 -14.61 -4.31 0.68
N LEU A 224 -13.49 -3.60 0.74
CA LEU A 224 -13.19 -2.62 1.81
C LEU A 224 -13.46 -1.16 1.41
N ALA A 225 -13.87 -0.89 0.15
CA ALA A 225 -14.16 0.44 -0.35
C ALA A 225 -15.54 0.49 -1.01
N LEU A 226 -16.08 1.70 -1.17
CA LEU A 226 -17.38 1.93 -1.79
C LEU A 226 -17.28 1.90 -3.32
N PRO A 227 -18.36 1.55 -4.04
CA PRO A 227 -18.35 1.53 -5.51
C PRO A 227 -18.02 2.90 -6.11
N GLY A 228 -17.13 2.91 -7.09
CA GLY A 228 -16.62 4.11 -7.71
C GLY A 228 -15.37 4.68 -7.04
N ASN A 229 -14.91 4.06 -5.96
CA ASN A 229 -13.72 4.52 -5.21
C ASN A 229 -12.48 4.65 -6.11
N GLY A 230 -12.20 3.66 -6.94
CA GLY A 230 -11.00 3.62 -7.78
C GLY A 230 -11.12 4.44 -9.07
N SER A 231 -12.33 4.80 -9.52
CA SER A 231 -12.51 5.36 -10.86
C SER A 231 -13.11 6.77 -10.91
N THR A 232 -13.86 7.22 -9.89
CA THR A 232 -14.44 8.59 -9.89
C THR A 232 -13.30 9.62 -9.74
N LEU A 233 -13.25 10.60 -10.62
CA LEU A 233 -12.18 11.62 -10.63
C LEU A 233 -12.15 12.45 -9.35
N ALA A 234 -10.96 12.82 -8.90
CA ALA A 234 -10.73 13.66 -7.70
C ALA A 234 -11.44 15.01 -7.80
N THR A 235 -11.51 15.56 -9.00
CA THR A 235 -12.12 16.88 -9.29
C THR A 235 -13.64 16.82 -9.36
N HIS A 236 -14.25 15.63 -9.59
CA HIS A 236 -15.68 15.54 -9.85
C HIS A 236 -16.51 15.63 -8.57
N ALA A 237 -17.61 16.40 -8.63
CA ALA A 237 -18.51 16.65 -7.48
C ALA A 237 -19.10 15.37 -6.91
N ASP A 238 -19.37 14.35 -7.72
CA ASP A 238 -19.95 13.08 -7.26
C ASP A 238 -19.05 12.34 -6.30
N ARG A 239 -17.71 12.53 -6.36
CA ARG A 239 -16.79 11.91 -5.40
C ARG A 239 -17.06 12.36 -3.96
N LYS A 240 -17.59 13.56 -3.78
CA LYS A 240 -17.95 14.06 -2.43
C LYS A 240 -18.86 13.08 -1.69
N GLU A 241 -19.85 12.48 -2.38
CA GLU A 241 -20.79 11.56 -1.76
C GLU A 241 -20.10 10.29 -1.23
N LEU A 242 -18.99 9.85 -1.86
CA LEU A 242 -18.23 8.70 -1.34
C LEU A 242 -17.65 9.00 0.06
N PHE A 243 -17.17 10.22 0.28
CA PHE A 243 -16.65 10.64 1.61
C PHE A 243 -17.77 10.72 2.64
N LEU A 244 -18.92 11.28 2.24
CA LEU A 244 -20.07 11.41 3.13
C LEU A 244 -20.63 10.02 3.51
N GLU A 245 -20.79 9.15 2.51
CA GLU A 245 -21.29 7.79 2.74
C GLU A 245 -20.30 6.96 3.59
N ALA A 246 -18.99 7.11 3.40
CA ALA A 246 -17.99 6.43 4.22
C ALA A 246 -18.15 6.83 5.71
N GLY A 247 -18.42 8.12 5.98
CA GLY A 247 -18.65 8.62 7.34
C GLY A 247 -19.91 8.04 7.99
N ARG A 248 -21.01 7.95 7.23
CA ARG A 248 -22.27 7.35 7.71
C ARG A 248 -22.11 5.84 7.92
N ARG A 249 -21.58 5.17 6.92
CA ARG A 249 -21.46 3.71 6.86
C ARG A 249 -20.56 3.15 7.96
N ILE A 250 -19.43 3.83 8.24
CA ILE A 250 -18.51 3.35 9.29
C ILE A 250 -19.21 3.29 10.66
N VAL A 251 -20.04 4.27 10.99
CA VAL A 251 -20.78 4.27 12.26
C VAL A 251 -21.81 3.13 12.28
N GLU A 252 -22.53 2.94 11.17
CA GLU A 252 -23.50 1.85 11.02
C GLU A 252 -22.85 0.49 11.27
N ILE A 253 -21.79 0.15 10.51
CA ILE A 253 -21.15 -1.17 10.62
C ILE A 253 -20.48 -1.36 11.98
N THR A 254 -19.98 -0.27 12.60
CA THR A 254 -19.40 -0.31 13.95
C THR A 254 -20.47 -0.70 14.97
N LYS A 255 -21.64 -0.06 14.93
CA LYS A 255 -22.76 -0.40 15.83
C LYS A 255 -23.27 -1.83 15.58
N ARG A 256 -23.40 -2.23 14.32
CA ARG A 256 -23.81 -3.61 13.97
C ARG A 256 -22.84 -4.63 14.55
N HIS A 257 -21.54 -4.38 14.44
CA HIS A 257 -20.52 -5.28 15.02
C HIS A 257 -20.56 -5.29 16.55
N TYR A 258 -20.47 -4.11 17.21
CA TYR A 258 -20.30 -4.04 18.67
C TYR A 258 -21.62 -4.17 19.45
N GLU A 259 -22.72 -3.60 18.94
CA GLU A 259 -23.99 -3.60 19.67
C GLU A 259 -24.90 -4.77 19.30
N LEU A 260 -24.83 -5.26 18.06
CA LEU A 260 -25.68 -6.35 17.58
C LEU A 260 -24.91 -7.66 17.42
N ASN A 261 -23.58 -7.65 17.59
CA ASN A 261 -22.70 -8.82 17.44
C ASN A 261 -22.81 -9.46 16.04
N GLU A 262 -23.09 -8.65 15.02
CA GLU A 262 -23.15 -9.12 13.64
C GLU A 262 -21.76 -9.34 13.08
N LYS A 263 -21.62 -10.29 12.15
CA LYS A 263 -20.37 -10.66 11.48
C LYS A 263 -20.33 -10.09 10.05
N GLY A 264 -19.15 -10.15 9.44
CA GLY A 264 -18.94 -9.67 8.07
C GLY A 264 -18.56 -8.21 7.99
N PHE A 265 -18.08 -7.60 9.10
CA PHE A 265 -17.70 -6.19 9.14
C PHE A 265 -16.25 -5.95 9.51
N LEU A 266 -15.51 -6.99 9.88
CA LEU A 266 -14.09 -6.86 10.20
C LEU A 266 -13.25 -7.10 8.95
N PRO A 267 -12.13 -6.39 8.78
CA PRO A 267 -11.27 -6.57 7.59
C PRO A 267 -10.90 -8.02 7.29
N ARG A 268 -10.63 -8.84 8.31
CA ARG A 268 -10.30 -10.28 8.11
C ARG A 268 -11.52 -11.14 7.79
N GLU A 269 -12.74 -10.64 8.03
CA GLU A 269 -13.99 -11.32 7.64
C GLU A 269 -14.33 -10.98 6.18
N ILE A 270 -13.97 -9.78 5.73
CA ILE A 270 -14.24 -9.26 4.38
C ILE A 270 -13.11 -9.69 3.41
N ALA A 271 -11.86 -9.35 3.72
CA ALA A 271 -10.70 -9.66 2.87
C ALA A 271 -10.19 -11.08 3.17
N THR A 272 -11.01 -12.08 2.81
CA THR A 272 -10.72 -13.51 2.90
C THR A 272 -9.78 -13.94 1.77
N PHE A 273 -9.35 -15.19 1.76
CA PHE A 273 -8.55 -15.77 0.66
C PHE A 273 -9.27 -15.56 -0.69
N GLU A 274 -10.59 -15.80 -0.73
CA GLU A 274 -11.43 -15.64 -1.92
C GLU A 274 -11.49 -14.17 -2.38
N ALA A 275 -11.55 -13.24 -1.43
CA ALA A 275 -11.50 -11.79 -1.74
C ALA A 275 -10.14 -11.39 -2.32
N PHE A 276 -9.03 -11.98 -1.84
CA PHE A 276 -7.71 -11.79 -2.44
C PHE A 276 -7.64 -12.35 -3.86
N GLU A 277 -8.30 -13.49 -4.14
CA GLU A 277 -8.41 -14.02 -5.50
C GLU A 277 -9.23 -13.07 -6.39
N ASN A 278 -10.33 -12.51 -5.89
CA ASN A 278 -11.12 -11.50 -6.61
C ASN A 278 -10.29 -10.27 -6.96
N ALA A 279 -9.53 -9.75 -5.98
CA ALA A 279 -8.67 -8.59 -6.19
C ALA A 279 -7.58 -8.89 -7.23
N MET A 280 -6.93 -10.06 -7.13
CA MET A 280 -5.90 -10.45 -8.10
C MET A 280 -6.49 -10.68 -9.49
N SER A 281 -7.70 -11.26 -9.58
CA SER A 281 -8.40 -11.46 -10.87
C SER A 281 -8.71 -10.10 -11.51
N LEU A 282 -9.17 -9.12 -10.73
CA LEU A 282 -9.36 -7.75 -11.22
C LEU A 282 -8.06 -7.15 -11.75
N ASP A 283 -6.98 -7.27 -10.98
CA ASP A 283 -5.67 -6.70 -11.35
C ASP A 283 -5.15 -7.30 -12.67
N ILE A 284 -5.28 -8.61 -12.82
CA ILE A 284 -4.90 -9.35 -14.05
C ILE A 284 -5.79 -8.89 -15.22
N ALA A 285 -7.11 -8.76 -15.00
CA ALA A 285 -8.07 -8.37 -16.04
C ALA A 285 -7.85 -6.94 -16.55
N MET A 286 -7.29 -6.06 -15.70
CA MET A 286 -7.00 -4.66 -16.04
C MET A 286 -5.56 -4.43 -16.49
N GLY A 287 -4.68 -5.44 -16.40
CA GLY A 287 -3.25 -5.27 -16.64
C GLY A 287 -2.66 -4.24 -15.68
N GLY A 288 -2.93 -4.40 -14.41
CA GLY A 288 -2.52 -3.46 -13.36
C GLY A 288 -1.02 -3.42 -13.11
N SER A 289 -0.62 -2.80 -12.02
CA SER A 289 0.79 -2.62 -11.68
C SER A 289 1.42 -3.90 -11.11
N THR A 290 2.65 -4.24 -11.52
CA THR A 290 3.40 -5.34 -10.88
C THR A 290 3.62 -5.10 -9.38
N ASN A 291 3.59 -3.83 -8.92
CA ASN A 291 3.73 -3.49 -7.51
C ASN A 291 2.56 -4.01 -6.66
N THR A 292 1.37 -4.20 -7.25
CA THR A 292 0.21 -4.75 -6.53
C THR A 292 0.50 -6.15 -5.99
N VAL A 293 1.31 -6.93 -6.71
CA VAL A 293 1.77 -8.26 -6.25
C VAL A 293 2.44 -8.14 -4.88
N LEU A 294 3.40 -7.21 -4.74
CA LEU A 294 4.09 -6.96 -3.46
C LEU A 294 3.11 -6.51 -2.37
N HIS A 295 2.12 -5.71 -2.77
CA HIS A 295 1.19 -5.13 -1.80
C HIS A 295 0.14 -6.16 -1.34
N LEU A 296 -0.44 -6.93 -2.26
CA LEU A 296 -1.42 -7.96 -1.89
C LEU A 296 -0.79 -9.04 -1.00
N LEU A 297 0.44 -9.49 -1.33
CA LEU A 297 1.18 -10.45 -0.48
C LEU A 297 1.39 -9.88 0.93
N ALA A 298 1.75 -8.60 1.04
CA ALA A 298 1.98 -7.97 2.35
C ALA A 298 0.68 -7.83 3.15
N ILE A 299 -0.41 -7.40 2.50
CA ILE A 299 -1.72 -7.23 3.12
C ILE A 299 -2.26 -8.60 3.60
N ALA A 300 -2.14 -9.64 2.75
CA ALA A 300 -2.53 -11.01 3.07
C ALA A 300 -1.75 -11.53 4.28
N HIS A 301 -0.43 -11.34 4.28
CA HIS A 301 0.45 -11.73 5.39
C HIS A 301 0.00 -11.08 6.71
N GLU A 302 -0.30 -9.79 6.71
CA GLU A 302 -0.74 -9.06 7.92
C GLU A 302 -2.08 -9.57 8.44
N GLY A 303 -2.93 -10.06 7.53
CA GLY A 303 -4.22 -10.67 7.87
C GLY A 303 -4.13 -12.13 8.28
N GLY A 304 -2.97 -12.77 8.06
CA GLY A 304 -2.81 -14.22 8.25
C GLY A 304 -3.47 -15.04 7.14
N VAL A 305 -3.67 -14.45 5.96
CA VAL A 305 -4.23 -15.12 4.77
C VAL A 305 -3.07 -15.75 3.99
N ASP A 306 -3.18 -17.05 3.68
CA ASP A 306 -2.11 -17.82 3.01
C ASP A 306 -2.18 -17.67 1.48
N PHE A 307 -2.09 -16.43 1.00
CA PHE A 307 -2.14 -16.04 -0.41
C PHE A 307 -0.70 -15.86 -0.92
N THR A 308 -0.36 -16.49 -2.03
CA THR A 308 1.04 -16.68 -2.48
C THR A 308 1.24 -16.35 -3.97
N MET A 309 2.51 -16.27 -4.40
CA MET A 309 2.88 -16.13 -5.82
C MET A 309 2.31 -17.27 -6.69
N SER A 310 2.16 -18.47 -6.12
CA SER A 310 1.57 -19.61 -6.85
C SER A 310 0.08 -19.39 -7.14
N ASP A 311 -0.63 -18.74 -6.23
CA ASP A 311 -2.05 -18.40 -6.46
C ASP A 311 -2.17 -17.36 -7.57
N MET A 312 -1.28 -16.38 -7.59
CA MET A 312 -1.23 -15.36 -8.64
C MET A 312 -0.93 -15.99 -10.01
N ASP A 313 0.04 -16.91 -10.08
CA ASP A 313 0.34 -17.64 -11.34
C ASP A 313 -0.88 -18.45 -11.82
N ARG A 314 -1.53 -19.15 -10.90
CA ARG A 314 -2.74 -19.94 -11.20
C ARG A 314 -3.87 -19.06 -11.78
N LEU A 315 -4.09 -17.89 -11.19
CA LEU A 315 -5.10 -16.92 -11.65
C LEU A 315 -4.71 -16.31 -12.99
N SER A 316 -3.43 -15.95 -13.18
CA SER A 316 -2.96 -15.29 -14.41
C SER A 316 -3.10 -16.19 -15.65
N ARG A 317 -3.18 -17.52 -15.45
CA ARG A 317 -3.40 -18.47 -16.56
C ARG A 317 -4.86 -18.63 -16.95
N LYS A 318 -5.79 -18.11 -16.14
CA LYS A 318 -7.25 -18.31 -16.31
C LYS A 318 -7.98 -17.00 -16.65
N VAL A 319 -7.50 -15.90 -16.09
CA VAL A 319 -8.18 -14.61 -16.19
C VAL A 319 -7.68 -13.86 -17.43
N PRO A 320 -8.57 -13.55 -18.39
CA PRO A 320 -8.17 -12.81 -19.59
C PRO A 320 -7.99 -11.31 -19.29
N CYS A 321 -7.31 -10.60 -20.20
CA CYS A 321 -7.16 -9.16 -20.14
C CYS A 321 -8.44 -8.50 -20.71
N LEU A 322 -9.31 -7.99 -19.87
CA LEU A 322 -10.63 -7.44 -20.24
C LEU A 322 -10.61 -5.92 -20.45
N CYS A 323 -9.57 -5.24 -19.93
CA CYS A 323 -9.49 -3.78 -19.97
C CYS A 323 -8.02 -3.37 -20.11
N LYS A 324 -7.72 -2.53 -21.08
CA LYS A 324 -6.37 -1.95 -21.22
C LYS A 324 -6.46 -0.44 -20.97
N VAL A 325 -5.62 0.03 -20.05
CA VAL A 325 -5.57 1.43 -19.62
C VAL A 325 -4.12 1.92 -19.77
N ALA A 326 -3.88 3.21 -19.98
CA ALA A 326 -2.52 3.76 -20.03
C ALA A 326 -1.68 3.24 -18.85
N PRO A 327 -0.45 2.81 -19.06
CA PRO A 327 0.38 2.91 -20.27
C PRO A 327 0.28 1.71 -21.24
N ASN A 328 -0.66 0.77 -21.02
CA ASN A 328 -0.84 -0.41 -21.90
C ASN A 328 -1.56 -0.03 -23.21
N THR A 329 -2.09 1.17 -23.27
CA THR A 329 -2.69 1.82 -24.44
C THR A 329 -2.57 3.34 -24.28
N GLU A 330 -2.59 4.08 -25.37
CA GLU A 330 -2.35 5.54 -25.35
C GLU A 330 -3.61 6.35 -25.02
N ASN A 331 -4.80 5.86 -25.36
CA ASN A 331 -6.00 6.67 -25.39
C ASN A 331 -7.04 6.38 -24.30
N VAL A 332 -6.80 5.37 -23.44
CA VAL A 332 -7.73 5.00 -22.39
C VAL A 332 -7.12 5.31 -21.03
N HIS A 333 -7.80 6.13 -20.24
CA HIS A 333 -7.41 6.54 -18.89
C HIS A 333 -8.52 6.16 -17.90
N MET A 334 -8.33 6.45 -16.61
CA MET A 334 -9.31 6.07 -15.57
C MET A 334 -10.68 6.70 -15.79
N GLU A 335 -10.72 7.90 -16.39
CA GLU A 335 -12.00 8.56 -16.76
C GLU A 335 -12.81 7.75 -17.77
N ASP A 336 -12.15 7.01 -18.66
CA ASP A 336 -12.79 6.15 -19.66
C ASP A 336 -13.29 4.84 -19.01
N VAL A 337 -12.49 4.27 -18.10
CA VAL A 337 -12.91 3.11 -17.29
C VAL A 337 -14.14 3.46 -16.47
N HIS A 338 -14.16 4.66 -15.88
CA HIS A 338 -15.31 5.17 -15.11
C HIS A 338 -16.57 5.20 -15.99
N ARG A 339 -16.48 5.81 -17.18
CA ARG A 339 -17.58 5.89 -18.13
C ARG A 339 -18.10 4.51 -18.55
N ALA A 340 -17.23 3.49 -18.55
CA ALA A 340 -17.59 2.11 -18.90
C ALA A 340 -18.17 1.31 -17.70
N GLY A 341 -18.43 1.99 -16.55
CA GLY A 341 -19.04 1.40 -15.37
C GLY A 341 -18.06 1.05 -14.26
N GLY A 342 -16.81 1.48 -14.41
CA GLY A 342 -15.80 1.35 -13.36
C GLY A 342 -15.50 -0.10 -12.99
N ILE A 343 -15.13 -0.27 -11.74
CA ILE A 343 -14.61 -1.55 -11.23
C ILE A 343 -15.72 -2.61 -11.19
N PHE A 344 -16.95 -2.23 -10.81
CA PHE A 344 -18.04 -3.21 -10.69
C PHE A 344 -18.48 -3.76 -12.05
N SER A 345 -18.26 -3.03 -13.16
CA SER A 345 -18.52 -3.61 -14.50
C SER A 345 -17.44 -4.63 -14.90
N ILE A 346 -16.17 -4.43 -14.49
CA ILE A 346 -15.11 -5.43 -14.74
C ILE A 346 -15.38 -6.67 -13.87
N LEU A 347 -15.71 -6.47 -12.57
CA LEU A 347 -16.07 -7.57 -11.68
C LEU A 347 -17.31 -8.33 -12.21
N GLY A 348 -18.27 -7.61 -12.79
CA GLY A 348 -19.44 -8.21 -13.45
C GLY A 348 -19.06 -9.12 -14.62
N GLU A 349 -18.12 -8.67 -15.46
CA GLU A 349 -17.62 -9.51 -16.58
C GLU A 349 -16.85 -10.74 -16.04
N LEU A 350 -16.08 -10.58 -14.96
CA LEU A 350 -15.38 -11.70 -14.32
C LEU A 350 -16.38 -12.70 -13.70
N SER A 351 -17.44 -12.20 -13.06
CA SER A 351 -18.50 -13.04 -12.48
C SER A 351 -19.22 -13.84 -13.58
N ARG A 352 -19.63 -13.17 -14.68
CA ARG A 352 -20.27 -13.85 -15.83
C ARG A 352 -19.37 -14.89 -16.45
N ALA A 353 -18.06 -14.69 -16.39
CA ALA A 353 -17.05 -15.63 -16.90
C ALA A 353 -16.76 -16.80 -15.93
N GLY A 354 -17.34 -16.79 -14.71
CA GLY A 354 -17.09 -17.79 -13.68
C GLY A 354 -15.68 -17.67 -13.07
N LEU A 355 -15.13 -16.44 -13.01
CA LEU A 355 -13.77 -16.14 -12.57
C LEU A 355 -13.73 -15.29 -11.29
N LEU A 356 -14.87 -15.23 -10.57
CA LEU A 356 -15.02 -14.42 -9.36
C LEU A 356 -15.72 -15.24 -8.26
N HIS A 357 -15.38 -14.97 -7.02
CA HIS A 357 -16.08 -15.51 -5.85
C HIS A 357 -17.19 -14.52 -5.47
N ASP A 358 -18.41 -14.85 -5.88
CA ASP A 358 -19.58 -13.98 -5.78
C ASP A 358 -20.14 -13.86 -4.35
N ASP A 359 -19.76 -14.78 -3.46
CA ASP A 359 -20.25 -14.85 -2.08
C ASP A 359 -19.43 -14.00 -1.08
N CYS A 360 -18.33 -13.40 -1.50
CA CYS A 360 -17.52 -12.52 -0.64
C CYS A 360 -18.35 -11.31 -0.18
N CYS A 361 -18.38 -11.03 1.11
CA CYS A 361 -19.08 -9.85 1.64
C CYS A 361 -18.24 -8.58 1.45
N THR A 362 -18.91 -7.43 1.50
CA THR A 362 -18.25 -6.11 1.37
C THR A 362 -18.75 -5.18 2.48
N VAL A 363 -18.09 -4.05 2.66
CA VAL A 363 -18.52 -3.02 3.63
C VAL A 363 -19.91 -2.45 3.31
N HIS A 364 -20.42 -2.65 2.09
CA HIS A 364 -21.67 -2.03 1.62
C HIS A 364 -22.75 -3.03 1.16
N SER A 365 -22.40 -4.29 0.95
CA SER A 365 -23.33 -5.34 0.45
C SER A 365 -23.04 -6.67 1.15
N ALA A 366 -24.05 -7.49 1.28
CA ALA A 366 -23.94 -8.80 1.93
C ALA A 366 -23.09 -9.78 1.09
N SER A 367 -23.00 -9.56 -0.23
CA SER A 367 -22.18 -10.39 -1.12
C SER A 367 -21.68 -9.55 -2.32
N MET A 368 -20.63 -10.03 -2.97
CA MET A 368 -20.12 -9.46 -4.21
C MET A 368 -21.18 -9.55 -5.33
N ALA A 369 -21.94 -10.65 -5.37
CA ALA A 369 -23.08 -10.79 -6.31
C ALA A 369 -24.09 -9.65 -6.16
N GLU A 370 -24.46 -9.33 -4.92
CA GLU A 370 -25.39 -8.22 -4.62
C GLU A 370 -24.77 -6.88 -5.04
N ALA A 371 -23.49 -6.68 -4.78
CA ALA A 371 -22.79 -5.48 -5.17
C ALA A 371 -22.78 -5.29 -6.69
N ILE A 372 -22.46 -6.36 -7.44
CA ILE A 372 -22.48 -6.36 -8.91
C ILE A 372 -23.89 -6.06 -9.43
N ALA A 373 -24.93 -6.73 -8.89
CA ALA A 373 -26.32 -6.51 -9.30
C ALA A 373 -26.74 -5.03 -9.14
N ASN A 374 -26.17 -4.34 -8.14
CA ASN A 374 -26.51 -2.94 -7.85
C ASN A 374 -25.64 -1.92 -8.60
N TRP A 375 -24.41 -2.29 -9.02
CA TRP A 375 -23.45 -1.30 -9.51
C TRP A 375 -22.90 -1.56 -10.92
N ASP A 376 -23.02 -2.78 -11.48
CA ASP A 376 -22.63 -3.03 -12.88
C ASP A 376 -23.66 -2.41 -13.83
N ILE A 377 -23.25 -1.42 -14.61
CA ILE A 377 -24.12 -0.64 -15.51
C ILE A 377 -24.80 -1.47 -16.61
N THR A 378 -24.29 -2.69 -16.86
CA THR A 378 -24.88 -3.53 -17.92
C THR A 378 -26.08 -4.36 -17.41
N VAL A 379 -26.21 -4.50 -16.07
CA VAL A 379 -27.30 -5.30 -15.48
C VAL A 379 -28.17 -4.51 -14.51
N THR A 380 -27.63 -3.44 -13.92
CA THR A 380 -28.32 -2.71 -12.85
C THR A 380 -29.38 -1.73 -13.39
N ASN A 381 -30.50 -1.64 -12.69
CA ASN A 381 -31.51 -0.60 -12.86
C ASN A 381 -31.36 0.53 -11.82
N ASN A 382 -30.28 0.51 -11.02
CA ASN A 382 -30.02 1.49 -9.96
C ASN A 382 -29.70 2.87 -10.60
N PRO A 383 -30.57 3.87 -10.44
CA PRO A 383 -30.32 5.18 -11.06
C PRO A 383 -29.07 5.88 -10.49
N LYS A 384 -28.70 5.57 -9.23
CA LYS A 384 -27.47 6.14 -8.64
C LYS A 384 -26.23 5.64 -9.38
N ALA A 385 -26.19 4.35 -9.75
CA ALA A 385 -25.07 3.77 -10.50
C ALA A 385 -25.01 4.40 -11.90
N GLN A 386 -26.17 4.46 -12.57
CA GLN A 386 -26.26 5.04 -13.92
C GLN A 386 -25.76 6.51 -13.95
N GLU A 387 -26.09 7.29 -12.92
CA GLU A 387 -25.66 8.69 -12.84
C GLU A 387 -24.19 8.82 -12.40
N LEU A 388 -23.74 8.04 -11.40
CA LEU A 388 -22.36 8.08 -10.92
C LEU A 388 -21.37 7.89 -12.10
N PHE A 389 -21.58 6.85 -12.91
CA PHE A 389 -20.65 6.48 -13.96
C PHE A 389 -20.72 7.42 -15.19
N LYS A 390 -21.63 8.39 -15.23
CA LYS A 390 -21.64 9.48 -16.22
C LYS A 390 -20.70 10.64 -15.83
N ALA A 391 -20.12 10.64 -14.64
CA ALA A 391 -19.19 11.70 -14.22
C ALA A 391 -18.03 11.82 -15.23
N ALA A 392 -17.82 13.02 -15.74
CA ALA A 392 -16.88 13.30 -16.84
C ALA A 392 -15.83 14.32 -16.42
N PRO A 393 -14.64 14.30 -17.04
CA PRO A 393 -13.59 15.27 -16.71
C PRO A 393 -14.03 16.70 -17.03
N GLY A 394 -13.59 17.65 -16.23
CA GLY A 394 -13.84 19.07 -16.41
C GLY A 394 -12.99 19.71 -17.51
N GLY A 395 -11.81 19.16 -17.73
CA GLY A 395 -10.85 19.69 -18.69
C GLY A 395 -10.23 21.01 -18.24
N VAL A 396 -10.23 21.29 -16.93
CA VAL A 396 -9.73 22.54 -16.35
C VAL A 396 -8.64 22.23 -15.33
N ARG A 397 -7.50 22.89 -15.46
CA ARG A 397 -6.37 22.73 -14.53
C ARG A 397 -6.77 23.20 -13.13
N THR A 398 -6.74 22.30 -12.14
CA THR A 398 -7.16 22.62 -10.77
C THR A 398 -6.61 21.63 -9.74
N THR A 399 -6.32 22.14 -8.53
CA THR A 399 -6.00 21.31 -7.37
C THR A 399 -7.19 21.21 -6.40
N GLN A 400 -8.36 21.73 -6.81
CA GLN A 400 -9.54 21.78 -5.95
C GLN A 400 -10.42 20.54 -6.15
N ALA A 401 -10.61 19.77 -5.09
CA ALA A 401 -11.53 18.62 -5.07
C ALA A 401 -12.96 19.07 -5.37
N PHE A 402 -13.73 18.22 -6.07
CA PHE A 402 -15.19 18.39 -6.29
C PHE A 402 -15.57 19.65 -7.06
N SER A 403 -14.64 20.24 -7.79
CA SER A 403 -14.84 21.52 -8.48
C SER A 403 -15.49 21.38 -9.87
N GLN A 404 -15.67 20.14 -10.36
CA GLN A 404 -16.19 19.84 -11.70
C GLN A 404 -17.49 19.02 -11.59
N SER A 405 -18.40 19.22 -12.56
CA SER A 405 -19.69 18.51 -12.56
C SER A 405 -20.13 18.10 -13.98
N ASN A 406 -19.18 18.01 -14.91
CA ASN A 406 -19.45 17.60 -16.29
C ASN A 406 -19.95 16.15 -16.31
N ARG A 407 -20.80 15.85 -17.31
CA ARG A 407 -21.36 14.52 -17.47
C ARG A 407 -21.27 14.04 -18.91
N TYR A 408 -20.94 12.77 -19.08
CA TYR A 408 -21.08 12.09 -20.37
C TYR A 408 -22.57 11.96 -20.72
N LYS A 409 -22.90 12.11 -21.98
CA LYS A 409 -24.27 11.92 -22.48
C LYS A 409 -24.69 10.44 -22.32
N GLU A 410 -23.76 9.54 -22.63
CA GLU A 410 -24.00 8.10 -22.66
C GLU A 410 -22.84 7.35 -21.99
N LEU A 411 -23.17 6.24 -21.34
CA LEU A 411 -22.21 5.30 -20.79
C LEU A 411 -21.62 4.43 -21.91
N ASP A 412 -20.43 3.89 -21.71
CA ASP A 412 -19.84 2.89 -22.60
C ASP A 412 -20.28 1.50 -22.13
N THR A 413 -21.28 0.94 -22.79
CA THR A 413 -21.77 -0.41 -22.52
C THR A 413 -21.33 -1.42 -23.59
N ASP A 414 -20.45 -1.02 -24.51
CA ASP A 414 -19.96 -1.91 -25.58
C ASP A 414 -18.94 -2.91 -24.98
N ARG A 415 -19.33 -4.16 -24.87
CA ARG A 415 -18.47 -5.24 -24.35
C ARG A 415 -17.74 -6.01 -25.44
N VAL A 416 -17.86 -5.55 -26.70
CA VAL A 416 -17.15 -6.12 -27.86
C VAL A 416 -15.91 -5.28 -28.19
N ASN A 417 -16.07 -3.97 -28.38
CA ASN A 417 -15.00 -3.05 -28.80
C ASN A 417 -14.72 -1.94 -27.80
N GLY A 418 -15.50 -1.85 -26.72
CA GLY A 418 -15.41 -0.80 -25.72
C GLY A 418 -14.18 -0.87 -24.83
N VAL A 419 -14.15 -0.02 -23.82
CA VAL A 419 -13.07 0.07 -22.83
C VAL A 419 -13.00 -1.20 -21.98
N ILE A 420 -14.14 -1.70 -21.54
CA ILE A 420 -14.27 -2.97 -20.80
C ILE A 420 -14.91 -3.98 -21.75
N ARG A 421 -14.26 -5.12 -21.93
CA ARG A 421 -14.69 -6.18 -22.86
C ARG A 421 -15.15 -7.44 -22.13
N SER A 422 -16.04 -8.20 -22.80
CA SER A 422 -16.40 -9.53 -22.29
C SER A 422 -15.25 -10.51 -22.50
N LYS A 423 -15.32 -11.66 -21.83
CA LYS A 423 -14.31 -12.73 -21.93
C LYS A 423 -14.05 -13.15 -23.40
N GLU A 424 -15.11 -13.23 -24.20
CA GLU A 424 -15.06 -13.66 -25.60
C GLU A 424 -14.33 -12.62 -26.48
N HIS A 425 -14.35 -11.36 -26.09
CA HIS A 425 -13.77 -10.24 -26.84
C HIS A 425 -12.54 -9.64 -26.15
N ALA A 426 -11.99 -10.36 -25.16
CA ALA A 426 -10.83 -9.94 -24.36
C ALA A 426 -9.64 -9.51 -25.26
N PHE A 427 -8.88 -8.55 -24.80
CA PHE A 427 -7.64 -8.08 -25.48
C PHE A 427 -6.62 -9.21 -25.61
N SER A 428 -6.58 -10.13 -24.65
CA SER A 428 -5.81 -11.37 -24.71
C SER A 428 -6.47 -12.40 -23.78
N GLN A 429 -6.41 -13.67 -24.16
CA GLN A 429 -6.94 -14.76 -23.34
C GLN A 429 -5.98 -15.12 -22.19
N ASP A 430 -4.70 -14.77 -22.30
CA ASP A 430 -3.72 -14.82 -21.22
C ASP A 430 -3.75 -13.46 -20.49
N GLY A 431 -3.65 -13.48 -19.18
CA GLY A 431 -3.86 -12.28 -18.35
C GLY A 431 -2.86 -11.16 -18.54
N GLY A 432 -3.17 -9.99 -18.00
CA GLY A 432 -2.34 -8.79 -18.11
C GLY A 432 -1.08 -8.81 -17.26
N LEU A 433 -0.92 -9.81 -16.37
CA LEU A 433 0.25 -10.02 -15.52
C LEU A 433 0.64 -11.51 -15.58
N ALA A 434 1.93 -11.83 -15.45
CA ALA A 434 2.40 -13.22 -15.40
C ALA A 434 3.56 -13.38 -14.42
N VAL A 435 3.60 -14.52 -13.74
CA VAL A 435 4.73 -14.94 -12.89
C VAL A 435 5.60 -15.90 -13.72
N LEU A 436 6.92 -15.66 -13.75
CA LEU A 436 7.87 -16.55 -14.42
C LEU A 436 8.78 -17.20 -13.37
N PHE A 437 9.19 -18.43 -13.65
CA PHE A 437 10.10 -19.22 -12.80
C PHE A 437 11.25 -19.77 -13.62
N GLY A 438 12.37 -20.04 -12.96
CA GLY A 438 13.53 -20.66 -13.59
C GLY A 438 14.77 -20.55 -12.74
N ASN A 439 15.90 -20.99 -13.29
CA ASN A 439 17.16 -21.03 -12.51
C ASN A 439 17.61 -19.63 -12.06
N ILE A 440 17.25 -18.56 -12.80
CA ILE A 440 17.58 -17.17 -12.43
C ILE A 440 16.56 -16.56 -11.45
N ALA A 441 15.37 -17.16 -11.32
CA ALA A 441 14.26 -16.66 -10.48
C ALA A 441 13.53 -17.85 -9.82
N ARG A 442 14.21 -18.50 -8.88
CA ARG A 442 13.70 -19.74 -8.26
C ARG A 442 12.41 -19.51 -7.44
N ASP A 443 12.30 -18.35 -6.78
CA ASP A 443 11.12 -17.99 -6.02
C ASP A 443 10.12 -17.19 -6.87
N GLY A 444 10.44 -16.98 -8.16
CA GLY A 444 9.60 -16.27 -9.13
C GLY A 444 10.04 -14.84 -9.41
N CYS A 445 9.49 -14.32 -10.50
CA CYS A 445 9.59 -12.91 -10.91
C CYS A 445 8.29 -12.55 -11.63
N ILE A 446 8.06 -11.26 -11.88
CA ILE A 446 6.76 -10.77 -12.38
C ILE A 446 6.95 -9.93 -13.65
N VAL A 447 6.06 -10.10 -14.62
CA VAL A 447 6.03 -9.31 -15.86
C VAL A 447 4.61 -8.79 -16.11
N LYS A 448 4.50 -7.53 -16.56
CA LYS A 448 3.24 -6.90 -16.97
C LYS A 448 3.01 -7.23 -18.46
N THR A 449 2.35 -8.35 -18.73
CA THR A 449 2.13 -8.89 -20.08
C THR A 449 1.25 -7.98 -20.95
N ALA A 450 0.30 -7.25 -20.34
CA ALA A 450 -0.56 -6.31 -21.06
C ALA A 450 0.21 -5.24 -21.84
N GLY A 451 1.44 -4.95 -21.42
CA GLY A 451 2.30 -3.95 -22.06
C GLY A 451 3.40 -4.53 -22.95
N VAL A 452 3.43 -5.86 -23.16
CA VAL A 452 4.46 -6.54 -23.97
C VAL A 452 3.93 -6.76 -25.39
N ASP A 453 4.77 -6.44 -26.38
CA ASP A 453 4.45 -6.72 -27.80
C ASP A 453 4.40 -8.23 -28.02
N GLU A 454 3.42 -8.72 -28.78
CA GLU A 454 3.20 -10.15 -29.03
C GLU A 454 4.43 -10.84 -29.66
N ASN A 455 5.22 -10.11 -30.42
CA ASN A 455 6.41 -10.65 -31.10
C ASN A 455 7.57 -10.99 -30.15
N ILE A 456 7.56 -10.41 -28.92
CA ILE A 456 8.61 -10.64 -27.91
C ILE A 456 8.10 -11.35 -26.65
N LEU A 457 6.93 -12.01 -26.73
CA LEU A 457 6.46 -12.90 -25.64
C LEU A 457 7.40 -14.08 -25.44
N LYS A 458 8.17 -14.42 -26.49
CA LYS A 458 9.32 -15.34 -26.42
C LYS A 458 10.55 -14.53 -26.86
N PHE A 459 11.52 -14.42 -25.98
CA PHE A 459 12.70 -13.60 -26.23
C PHE A 459 13.94 -14.33 -25.75
N THR A 460 14.97 -14.33 -26.58
CA THR A 460 16.29 -14.81 -26.20
C THR A 460 17.28 -13.70 -26.48
N GLY A 461 18.00 -13.28 -25.46
CA GLY A 461 18.94 -12.20 -25.63
C GLY A 461 20.23 -12.39 -24.85
N THR A 462 21.14 -11.44 -25.06
CA THR A 462 22.47 -11.40 -24.43
C THR A 462 22.44 -10.51 -23.20
N ALA A 463 22.90 -11.01 -22.08
CA ALA A 463 22.92 -10.24 -20.82
C ALA A 463 23.87 -9.04 -20.92
N TYR A 464 23.32 -7.86 -20.65
CA TYR A 464 24.04 -6.60 -20.42
C TYR A 464 23.85 -6.23 -18.95
N VAL A 465 24.89 -6.44 -18.12
CA VAL A 465 24.79 -6.35 -16.66
C VAL A 465 25.08 -4.95 -16.17
N CYS A 466 24.14 -4.39 -15.39
CA CYS A 466 24.24 -3.10 -14.71
C CYS A 466 24.06 -3.31 -13.20
N GLU A 467 24.93 -2.68 -12.41
CA GLU A 467 24.88 -2.82 -10.92
C GLU A 467 24.13 -1.69 -10.24
N SER A 468 23.41 -0.87 -11.02
CA SER A 468 22.50 0.16 -10.53
C SER A 468 21.58 0.65 -11.65
N GLN A 469 20.47 1.29 -11.26
CA GLN A 469 19.60 2.00 -12.20
C GLN A 469 20.38 3.09 -12.95
N ASP A 470 21.24 3.84 -12.25
CA ASP A 470 22.00 4.97 -12.83
C ASP A 470 22.90 4.50 -13.96
N GLN A 471 23.55 3.34 -13.77
CA GLN A 471 24.40 2.73 -14.81
C GLN A 471 23.53 2.37 -16.01
N ALA A 472 22.38 1.67 -15.78
CA ALA A 472 21.50 1.25 -16.87
C ALA A 472 20.97 2.46 -17.66
N VAL A 473 20.54 3.50 -16.98
CA VAL A 473 20.07 4.76 -17.59
C VAL A 473 21.16 5.36 -18.49
N ASN A 474 22.37 5.55 -17.92
CA ASN A 474 23.50 6.10 -18.68
C ASN A 474 23.84 5.25 -19.93
N ASP A 475 23.86 3.93 -19.75
CA ASP A 475 24.31 3.03 -20.82
C ASP A 475 23.25 2.88 -21.92
N ILE A 476 21.96 3.03 -21.60
CA ILE A 476 20.87 3.12 -22.59
C ILE A 476 21.00 4.42 -23.38
N LEU A 477 21.12 5.58 -22.68
CA LEU A 477 21.17 6.89 -23.33
C LEU A 477 22.41 7.06 -24.21
N THR A 478 23.54 6.49 -23.81
CA THR A 478 24.81 6.59 -24.58
C THR A 478 24.92 5.52 -25.68
N GLY A 479 23.87 4.70 -25.86
CA GLY A 479 23.82 3.71 -26.95
C GLY A 479 24.72 2.51 -26.76
N LYS A 480 25.12 2.17 -25.53
CA LYS A 480 25.88 0.94 -25.25
C LYS A 480 24.98 -0.30 -25.29
N VAL A 481 23.73 -0.13 -24.84
CA VAL A 481 22.70 -1.17 -24.93
C VAL A 481 22.25 -1.26 -26.39
N LYS A 482 22.13 -2.49 -26.90
CA LYS A 482 21.82 -2.78 -28.31
C LYS A 482 20.58 -3.65 -28.42
N GLU A 483 20.01 -3.67 -29.61
CA GLU A 483 18.94 -4.62 -29.98
C GLU A 483 19.40 -6.05 -29.66
N GLY A 484 18.54 -6.84 -29.01
CA GLY A 484 18.83 -8.21 -28.61
C GLY A 484 19.38 -8.34 -27.19
N ASP A 485 19.63 -7.23 -26.50
CA ASP A 485 20.14 -7.29 -25.12
C ASP A 485 19.02 -7.57 -24.11
N VAL A 486 19.38 -8.32 -23.06
CA VAL A 486 18.64 -8.39 -21.79
C VAL A 486 19.40 -7.54 -20.79
N VAL A 487 18.91 -6.35 -20.48
CA VAL A 487 19.55 -5.44 -19.53
C VAL A 487 19.24 -5.91 -18.11
N VAL A 488 20.25 -6.44 -17.42
CA VAL A 488 20.13 -7.02 -16.08
C VAL A 488 20.54 -5.96 -15.06
N ILE A 489 19.57 -5.38 -14.34
CA ILE A 489 19.80 -4.38 -13.29
C ILE A 489 19.70 -5.09 -11.94
N ARG A 490 20.82 -5.26 -11.26
CA ARG A 490 20.88 -6.04 -10.02
C ARG A 490 21.35 -5.21 -8.81
N TYR A 491 21.15 -5.77 -7.61
CA TYR A 491 21.38 -5.11 -6.32
C TYR A 491 20.44 -3.90 -6.10
N GLU A 492 19.26 -3.93 -6.74
CA GLU A 492 18.17 -2.95 -6.52
C GLU A 492 17.00 -3.57 -5.76
N GLY A 493 17.19 -4.77 -5.21
CA GLY A 493 16.20 -5.46 -4.40
C GLY A 493 16.02 -4.88 -3.00
N PRO A 494 15.23 -5.54 -2.15
CA PRO A 494 14.91 -5.06 -0.80
C PRO A 494 16.11 -4.74 0.08
N ARG A 495 17.13 -5.57 0.01
CA ARG A 495 18.37 -5.44 0.82
C ARG A 495 19.48 -4.76 0.05
N GLY A 496 19.72 -5.20 -1.18
CA GLY A 496 20.79 -4.70 -2.04
C GLY A 496 20.64 -3.24 -2.43
N GLY A 497 19.42 -2.85 -2.78
CA GLY A 497 19.04 -1.45 -2.98
C GLY A 497 18.07 -1.05 -1.89
N PRO A 498 18.54 -0.69 -0.66
CA PRO A 498 17.64 -0.59 0.47
C PRO A 498 16.43 0.30 0.18
N GLY A 499 15.23 -0.32 0.22
CA GLY A 499 14.01 0.33 -0.19
C GLY A 499 13.51 -0.10 -1.57
N MET A 500 14.29 -0.92 -2.32
CA MET A 500 13.87 -1.47 -3.63
C MET A 500 13.25 -0.38 -4.52
N GLN A 501 14.07 0.56 -4.96
CA GLN A 501 13.56 1.71 -5.72
C GLN A 501 12.75 1.26 -6.94
N GLU A 502 11.68 2.00 -7.20
CA GLU A 502 10.83 1.79 -8.37
C GLU A 502 11.49 2.46 -9.57
N MET A 503 11.65 1.72 -10.65
CA MET A 503 12.36 2.19 -11.84
C MET A 503 11.38 2.42 -12.99
N LEU A 504 11.40 3.62 -13.56
CA LEU A 504 10.64 3.97 -14.76
C LEU A 504 11.58 4.48 -15.88
N TYR A 505 12.65 5.19 -15.52
CA TYR A 505 13.57 5.77 -16.49
C TYR A 505 14.20 4.73 -17.43
N PRO A 506 14.70 3.57 -16.98
CA PRO A 506 15.27 2.59 -17.93
C PRO A 506 14.26 2.13 -18.98
N THR A 507 12.99 1.92 -18.58
CA THR A 507 11.94 1.47 -19.51
C THR A 507 11.54 2.60 -20.47
N SER A 508 11.40 3.83 -19.98
CA SER A 508 11.07 5.01 -20.79
C SER A 508 12.16 5.30 -21.81
N TYR A 509 13.43 5.21 -21.38
CA TYR A 509 14.56 5.51 -22.28
C TYR A 509 14.79 4.42 -23.33
N LEU A 510 14.53 3.15 -23.02
CA LEU A 510 14.50 2.11 -24.06
C LEU A 510 13.44 2.44 -25.12
N LYS A 511 12.27 2.91 -24.67
CA LYS A 511 11.17 3.32 -25.58
C LYS A 511 11.60 4.51 -26.44
N SER A 512 12.18 5.56 -25.83
CA SER A 512 12.61 6.79 -26.57
C SER A 512 13.72 6.48 -27.58
N LYS A 513 14.61 5.51 -27.28
CA LYS A 513 15.70 5.09 -28.19
C LYS A 513 15.25 4.04 -29.21
N GLY A 514 13.95 3.71 -29.30
CA GLY A 514 13.43 2.74 -30.25
C GLY A 514 13.68 1.28 -29.88
N LEU A 515 14.22 0.99 -28.70
CA LEU A 515 14.60 -0.34 -28.24
C LEU A 515 13.50 -1.07 -27.44
N GLY A 516 12.37 -0.43 -27.20
CA GLY A 516 11.29 -0.95 -26.34
C GLY A 516 10.68 -2.28 -26.80
N LYS A 517 10.81 -2.61 -28.09
CA LYS A 517 10.34 -3.89 -28.66
C LYS A 517 11.50 -4.81 -29.07
N ALA A 518 12.73 -4.43 -28.79
CA ALA A 518 13.94 -5.13 -29.23
C ALA A 518 14.86 -5.59 -28.10
N CYS A 519 14.55 -5.17 -26.85
CA CYS A 519 15.31 -5.50 -25.65
C CYS A 519 14.39 -5.99 -24.54
N ALA A 520 14.97 -6.69 -23.55
CA ALA A 520 14.30 -7.02 -22.30
C ALA A 520 15.01 -6.33 -21.13
N LEU A 521 14.28 -6.02 -20.09
CA LEU A 521 14.81 -5.56 -18.80
C LEU A 521 14.54 -6.60 -17.73
N LEU A 522 15.53 -6.88 -16.89
CA LEU A 522 15.43 -7.86 -15.81
C LEU A 522 16.02 -7.26 -14.53
N THR A 523 15.33 -7.37 -13.39
CA THR A 523 15.83 -6.78 -12.14
C THR A 523 15.34 -7.51 -10.90
N ASP A 524 16.18 -7.53 -9.85
CA ASP A 524 15.77 -7.91 -8.49
C ASP A 524 15.07 -6.75 -7.76
N GLY A 525 15.10 -5.56 -8.38
CA GLY A 525 14.31 -4.40 -7.97
C GLY A 525 12.87 -4.50 -8.50
N ARG A 526 12.25 -3.33 -8.74
CA ARG A 526 10.88 -3.28 -9.29
C ARG A 526 10.76 -2.19 -10.35
N PHE A 527 9.83 -2.41 -11.26
CA PHE A 527 9.48 -1.41 -12.27
C PHE A 527 8.17 -0.73 -11.91
N SER A 528 8.03 0.52 -12.34
CA SER A 528 6.83 1.33 -12.13
C SER A 528 5.60 0.70 -12.81
N GLY A 529 4.42 0.96 -12.27
CA GLY A 529 3.14 0.68 -12.93
C GLY A 529 3.02 1.36 -14.30
N GLY A 530 3.78 2.45 -14.52
CA GLY A 530 3.87 3.17 -15.79
C GLY A 530 4.73 2.49 -16.85
N THR A 531 5.34 1.36 -16.53
CA THR A 531 6.23 0.61 -17.43
C THR A 531 5.45 -0.12 -18.53
N SER A 532 5.99 -0.08 -19.75
CA SER A 532 5.58 -0.93 -20.88
C SER A 532 6.84 -1.62 -21.45
N GLY A 533 6.64 -2.60 -22.34
CA GLY A 533 7.72 -3.42 -22.90
C GLY A 533 8.03 -4.62 -22.02
N LEU A 534 9.01 -5.43 -22.47
CA LEU A 534 9.40 -6.69 -21.79
C LEU A 534 10.26 -6.38 -20.56
N SER A 535 9.60 -6.01 -19.46
CA SER A 535 10.23 -5.60 -18.20
C SER A 535 9.83 -6.57 -17.09
N ILE A 536 10.82 -7.32 -16.58
CA ILE A 536 10.66 -8.41 -15.63
C ILE A 536 11.29 -7.98 -14.30
N GLY A 537 10.47 -7.76 -13.27
CA GLY A 537 10.91 -7.32 -11.97
C GLY A 537 10.72 -8.35 -10.87
N HIS A 538 11.16 -7.99 -9.65
CA HIS A 538 10.98 -8.80 -8.45
C HIS A 538 11.69 -10.15 -8.51
N VAL A 539 12.79 -10.26 -9.30
CA VAL A 539 13.55 -11.52 -9.40
C VAL A 539 13.94 -11.95 -7.98
N SER A 540 13.51 -13.15 -7.63
CA SER A 540 13.72 -13.69 -6.28
C SER A 540 14.34 -15.07 -6.33
N PRO A 541 15.35 -15.33 -5.49
CA PRO A 541 16.01 -14.43 -4.52
C PRO A 541 16.79 -13.29 -5.18
N GLU A 542 16.89 -12.14 -4.49
CA GLU A 542 17.66 -10.97 -5.00
C GLU A 542 19.17 -11.24 -4.97
N ALA A 543 19.96 -10.49 -5.74
CA ALA A 543 21.42 -10.63 -5.79
C ALA A 543 22.05 -10.53 -4.39
N ALA A 544 21.63 -9.58 -3.57
CA ALA A 544 22.18 -9.35 -2.21
C ALA A 544 21.83 -10.48 -1.21
N GLU A 545 20.90 -11.38 -1.58
CA GLU A 545 20.55 -12.58 -0.81
C GLU A 545 21.15 -13.86 -1.40
N GLY A 546 22.08 -13.73 -2.36
CA GLY A 546 22.71 -14.87 -3.01
C GLY A 546 21.89 -15.45 -4.15
N GLY A 547 20.97 -14.66 -4.72
CA GLY A 547 20.19 -15.09 -5.88
C GLY A 547 21.03 -15.20 -7.16
N GLU A 548 20.63 -16.08 -8.06
CA GLU A 548 21.37 -16.35 -9.31
C GLU A 548 21.49 -15.12 -10.23
N ILE A 549 20.59 -14.15 -10.09
CA ILE A 549 20.73 -12.87 -10.82
C ILE A 549 22.07 -12.20 -10.51
N GLY A 550 22.62 -12.42 -9.29
CA GLY A 550 23.95 -11.93 -8.89
C GLY A 550 25.10 -12.64 -9.59
N LEU A 551 24.85 -13.79 -10.21
CA LEU A 551 25.87 -14.62 -10.91
C LEU A 551 25.91 -14.37 -12.42
N VAL A 552 24.95 -13.61 -12.96
CA VAL A 552 24.89 -13.29 -14.40
C VAL A 552 26.13 -12.50 -14.80
N GLN A 553 26.72 -12.85 -15.94
CA GLN A 553 27.88 -12.13 -16.51
C GLN A 553 27.48 -11.52 -17.88
N ASN A 554 28.18 -10.45 -18.27
CA ASN A 554 27.98 -9.87 -19.59
C ASN A 554 28.26 -10.93 -20.67
N GLY A 555 27.35 -11.06 -21.61
CA GLY A 555 27.47 -12.04 -22.70
C GLY A 555 26.73 -13.35 -22.46
N ASP A 556 26.24 -13.60 -21.23
CA ASP A 556 25.42 -14.80 -20.95
C ASP A 556 24.11 -14.73 -21.76
N ARG A 557 23.63 -15.89 -22.17
CA ARG A 557 22.36 -16.02 -22.87
C ARG A 557 21.22 -16.18 -21.85
N ILE A 558 20.18 -15.37 -21.99
CA ILE A 558 18.97 -15.45 -21.17
C ILE A 558 17.77 -15.74 -22.07
N GLU A 559 17.00 -16.77 -21.72
CA GLU A 559 15.82 -17.23 -22.46
C GLU A 559 14.55 -16.93 -21.65
N ILE A 560 13.61 -16.23 -22.26
CA ILE A 560 12.33 -15.81 -21.66
C ILE A 560 11.21 -16.40 -22.51
N ASP A 561 10.28 -17.17 -21.89
CA ASP A 561 9.11 -17.72 -22.57
C ASP A 561 7.89 -17.45 -21.67
N ILE A 562 7.21 -16.33 -21.92
CA ILE A 562 6.04 -15.90 -21.13
C ILE A 562 4.90 -16.93 -21.21
N PRO A 563 4.53 -17.44 -22.40
CA PRO A 563 3.52 -18.51 -22.50
C PRO A 563 3.81 -19.74 -21.64
N LYS A 564 5.10 -20.11 -21.51
CA LYS A 564 5.51 -21.26 -20.67
C LYS A 564 5.76 -20.87 -19.22
N ARG A 565 5.68 -19.57 -18.90
CA ARG A 565 5.98 -19.06 -17.55
C ARG A 565 7.42 -19.38 -17.12
N SER A 566 8.38 -19.27 -18.06
CA SER A 566 9.77 -19.64 -17.78
C SER A 566 10.75 -18.51 -18.08
N ILE A 567 11.80 -18.45 -17.29
CA ILE A 567 12.98 -17.59 -17.51
C ILE A 567 14.22 -18.40 -17.15
N HIS A 568 15.18 -18.47 -18.06
CA HIS A 568 16.33 -19.36 -17.92
C HIS A 568 17.64 -18.68 -18.30
N LEU A 569 18.62 -18.76 -17.41
CA LEU A 569 20.01 -18.40 -17.65
C LEU A 569 20.70 -19.62 -18.24
N ALA A 570 21.10 -19.54 -19.51
CA ALA A 570 21.67 -20.68 -20.27
C ALA A 570 23.15 -20.88 -19.92
N VAL A 571 23.41 -21.19 -18.66
CA VAL A 571 24.73 -21.49 -18.08
C VAL A 571 24.58 -22.81 -17.33
N SER A 572 25.55 -23.69 -17.43
CA SER A 572 25.47 -25.02 -16.80
C SER A 572 25.45 -24.91 -15.26
N ASP A 573 24.88 -25.91 -14.60
CA ASP A 573 24.82 -25.96 -13.14
C ASP A 573 26.23 -25.97 -12.52
N GLU A 574 27.19 -26.62 -13.20
CA GLU A 574 28.60 -26.68 -12.76
C GLU A 574 29.22 -25.27 -12.76
N GLU A 575 29.03 -24.53 -13.84
CA GLU A 575 29.55 -23.18 -13.96
C GLU A 575 28.87 -22.25 -12.98
N LEU A 576 27.54 -22.36 -12.78
CA LEU A 576 26.81 -21.58 -11.80
C LEU A 576 27.34 -21.85 -10.37
N ALA A 577 27.67 -23.12 -10.07
CA ALA A 577 28.25 -23.49 -8.78
C ALA A 577 29.65 -22.86 -8.57
N GLU A 578 30.47 -22.82 -9.63
CA GLU A 578 31.78 -22.16 -9.59
C GLU A 578 31.64 -20.66 -9.41
N ARG A 579 30.75 -20.03 -10.18
CA ARG A 579 30.46 -18.57 -10.05
C ARG A 579 29.96 -18.25 -8.63
N ARG A 580 29.10 -19.11 -8.05
CA ARG A 580 28.58 -18.96 -6.69
C ARG A 580 29.70 -19.02 -5.66
N LYS A 581 30.58 -20.01 -5.78
CA LYS A 581 31.74 -20.17 -4.88
C LYS A 581 32.63 -18.92 -4.93
N ALA A 582 32.87 -18.39 -6.13
CA ALA A 582 33.65 -17.16 -6.33
C ALA A 582 32.94 -15.94 -5.71
N GLN A 583 31.62 -15.84 -5.89
CA GLN A 583 30.82 -14.73 -5.35
C GLN A 583 30.71 -14.80 -3.83
N ASP A 584 30.58 -16.01 -3.25
CA ASP A 584 30.57 -16.21 -1.78
C ASP A 584 31.89 -15.69 -1.14
N ALA A 585 33.01 -15.93 -1.82
CA ALA A 585 34.33 -15.47 -1.36
C ALA A 585 34.48 -13.94 -1.47
N LYS A 586 33.85 -13.33 -2.49
CA LYS A 586 33.92 -11.90 -2.79
C LYS A 586 32.92 -11.07 -1.94
N GLY A 587 31.76 -11.68 -1.65
CA GLY A 587 30.61 -11.00 -1.01
C GLY A 587 29.52 -10.60 -2.02
N TRP A 588 28.29 -10.56 -1.55
CA TRP A 588 27.12 -10.29 -2.38
C TRP A 588 26.78 -8.79 -2.36
N GLU A 589 27.72 -7.98 -2.91
CA GLU A 589 27.62 -6.52 -3.00
C GLU A 589 28.01 -6.07 -4.42
N PRO A 590 27.59 -4.89 -4.87
CA PRO A 590 28.02 -4.35 -6.16
C PRO A 590 29.56 -4.27 -6.26
N ALA A 591 30.08 -4.55 -7.43
CA ALA A 591 31.53 -4.55 -7.69
C ALA A 591 32.17 -3.17 -7.47
N GLN A 592 31.38 -2.10 -7.67
CA GLN A 592 31.84 -0.72 -7.45
C GLN A 592 30.94 -0.04 -6.40
N PRO A 593 31.54 0.71 -5.47
CA PRO A 593 30.74 1.47 -4.50
C PRO A 593 29.80 2.44 -5.20
N ARG A 594 28.53 2.47 -4.78
CA ARG A 594 27.56 3.43 -5.29
C ARG A 594 27.68 4.77 -4.57
N LYS A 595 27.42 5.86 -5.27
CA LYS A 595 27.41 7.21 -4.70
C LYS A 595 26.22 7.45 -3.76
N ARG A 596 25.23 6.57 -3.81
CA ARG A 596 23.98 6.60 -3.03
C ARG A 596 24.22 6.67 -1.52
N LYS A 597 23.49 7.56 -0.83
CA LYS A 597 23.51 7.67 0.64
C LYS A 597 22.41 6.83 1.26
N VAL A 598 22.78 5.77 1.96
CA VAL A 598 21.84 4.93 2.68
C VAL A 598 21.70 5.43 4.13
N SER A 599 20.54 6.02 4.44
CA SER A 599 20.24 6.59 5.76
C SER A 599 20.07 5.51 6.83
N THR A 600 20.04 5.89 8.10
CA THR A 600 19.79 4.99 9.23
C THR A 600 18.45 4.26 9.07
N ALA A 601 17.41 4.96 8.63
CA ALA A 601 16.07 4.38 8.40
C ALA A 601 16.13 3.27 7.33
N LEU A 602 16.81 3.53 6.21
CA LEU A 602 16.93 2.56 5.12
C LEU A 602 17.79 1.35 5.54
N LYS A 603 18.82 1.56 6.36
CA LYS A 603 19.64 0.47 6.91
C LYS A 603 18.81 -0.43 7.84
N ALA A 604 17.94 0.17 8.65
CA ALA A 604 17.03 -0.58 9.53
C ALA A 604 16.04 -1.40 8.69
N TYR A 605 15.44 -0.77 7.67
CA TYR A 605 14.51 -1.46 6.74
C TYR A 605 15.20 -2.66 6.07
N ALA A 606 16.39 -2.47 5.51
CA ALA A 606 17.13 -3.54 4.80
C ALA A 606 17.40 -4.76 5.69
N LYS A 607 17.66 -4.54 6.99
CA LYS A 607 17.90 -5.62 7.97
C LYS A 607 16.65 -6.47 8.24
N LEU A 608 15.47 -5.84 8.14
CA LEU A 608 14.20 -6.45 8.51
C LEU A 608 13.38 -6.92 7.30
N ALA A 609 13.71 -6.42 6.11
CA ALA A 609 12.98 -6.76 4.88
C ALA A 609 13.19 -8.22 4.49
N THR A 610 12.11 -8.87 4.05
CA THR A 610 12.14 -10.20 3.44
C THR A 610 12.19 -10.07 1.91
N SER A 611 12.33 -11.19 1.19
CA SER A 611 12.39 -11.16 -0.27
C SER A 611 11.05 -10.71 -0.90
N ALA A 612 11.10 -10.28 -2.14
CA ALA A 612 9.93 -9.85 -2.91
C ALA A 612 8.85 -10.93 -3.01
N ALA A 613 9.25 -12.21 -3.08
CA ALA A 613 8.32 -13.34 -3.15
C ALA A 613 7.68 -13.70 -1.80
N LYS A 614 8.21 -13.17 -0.69
CA LYS A 614 7.77 -13.51 0.69
C LYS A 614 7.12 -12.34 1.42
N ALA A 615 6.26 -11.61 0.74
CA ALA A 615 5.41 -10.56 1.33
C ALA A 615 6.11 -9.29 1.85
N ARG A 616 7.44 -9.24 1.96
CA ARG A 616 8.23 -8.07 2.38
C ARG A 616 7.80 -7.37 3.66
N CYS A 617 7.23 -8.10 4.61
CA CYS A 617 6.89 -7.52 5.89
C CYS A 617 8.09 -7.54 6.80
N VAL A 618 8.26 -6.46 7.53
CA VAL A 618 9.26 -6.39 8.59
C VAL A 618 8.81 -7.31 9.71
N ARG A 619 9.66 -8.32 10.08
CA ARG A 619 9.49 -9.23 11.23
C ARG A 619 8.50 -10.39 11.06
N SER A 620 8.65 -11.21 10.04
CA SER A 620 7.85 -12.43 9.89
C SER A 620 8.06 -13.48 11.01
N GLU A 621 9.17 -13.42 11.73
CA GLU A 621 9.51 -14.46 12.74
C GLU A 621 8.76 -14.32 14.07
N LEU A 622 8.21 -13.15 14.37
CA LEU A 622 7.53 -12.89 15.64
C LEU A 622 6.03 -13.24 15.63
N ARG A 623 5.47 -13.60 14.47
CA ARG A 623 4.02 -13.77 14.31
C ARG A 623 3.54 -15.14 13.81
N ARG A 624 4.30 -16.21 14.02
CA ARG A 624 3.73 -17.54 13.81
C ARG A 624 2.85 -17.87 15.02
N PRO A 625 1.52 -17.84 14.92
CA PRO A 625 0.72 -18.55 15.91
C PRO A 625 1.14 -20.00 15.78
N ALA A 626 1.48 -20.62 16.91
CA ALA A 626 1.74 -22.05 16.92
C ALA A 626 0.51 -22.72 16.31
N ARG A 627 0.62 -23.21 15.10
CA ARG A 627 -0.41 -24.09 14.53
C ARG A 627 -0.50 -25.26 15.52
N CYS A 628 -1.61 -25.37 16.23
CA CYS A 628 -1.96 -26.59 16.94
C CYS A 628 -2.07 -27.70 15.88
N ARG A 629 -0.99 -28.44 15.71
CA ARG A 629 -1.07 -29.75 15.06
C ARG A 629 -1.87 -30.64 16.02
N ALA A 630 -3.09 -30.92 15.72
CA ALA A 630 -3.87 -31.98 16.36
C ALA A 630 -3.17 -33.30 16.07
N GLY A 631 -2.60 -33.85 17.12
CA GLY A 631 -1.93 -35.17 17.06
C GLY A 631 -0.54 -35.19 17.72
N UNK A 632 -0.54 -35.89 19.08
CA UNK A 632 0.63 -36.22 19.81
C UNK A 632 0.99 -35.28 20.96
N UNK A 633 0.03 -34.72 21.30
CA UNK A 633 0.33 -33.77 22.27
C UNK A 633 0.10 -34.20 23.70
N UNK A 634 -0.09 -35.38 24.09
CA UNK A 634 -0.27 -35.71 25.46
C UNK A 634 1.04 -35.87 26.20
N UNK A 635 2.03 -36.15 25.73
CA UNK A 635 3.31 -36.36 26.38
C UNK A 635 4.01 -35.00 26.60
N UNK A 636 3.82 -34.20 25.91
CA UNK A 636 4.48 -32.94 26.08
C UNK A 636 3.77 -32.04 27.10
N UNK A 637 2.65 -32.28 27.25
CA UNK A 637 1.94 -31.48 28.21
C UNK A 637 2.22 -31.96 29.62
N UNK A 638 2.54 -33.02 29.76
CA UNK A 638 2.90 -33.49 31.04
C UNK A 638 4.28 -33.03 31.45
N UNK A 639 4.99 -32.96 30.71
CA UNK A 639 6.32 -32.48 30.97
C UNK A 639 6.31 -30.99 31.27
N UNK A 640 5.54 -30.38 30.69
CA UNK A 640 5.47 -28.98 30.97
C UNK A 640 4.77 -28.69 32.30
N UNK A 641 4.03 -29.45 32.63
CA UNK A 641 3.41 -29.29 33.91
C UNK A 641 4.34 -29.67 35.00
N UNK A 642 5.10 -30.51 34.84
CA UNK A 642 6.07 -30.88 35.79
C UNK A 642 7.13 -29.78 35.94
N UNK A 643 7.38 -29.26 35.02
CA UNK A 643 8.34 -28.21 35.04
C UNK A 643 7.77 -26.98 35.70
N UNK A 644 6.64 -26.84 35.51
CA UNK A 644 6.01 -25.70 36.10
C UNK A 644 5.79 -25.92 37.57
N UNK A 645 5.67 -27.00 37.94
CA UNK A 645 5.57 -27.26 39.34
C UNK A 645 6.89 -27.15 40.00
N UNK A 646 7.77 -27.54 39.44
CA UNK A 646 9.11 -27.43 39.96
C UNK A 646 9.52 -25.94 40.04
N UNK A 647 9.10 -25.27 39.16
CA UNK A 647 9.44 -23.89 39.21
C UNK A 647 8.63 -23.15 40.27
N UNK A 648 7.60 -23.61 40.49
CA UNK A 648 6.81 -22.99 41.50
C UNK A 648 7.33 -23.38 42.85
N UNK A 649 7.84 -24.42 42.99
CA UNK A 649 8.43 -24.79 44.22
C UNK A 649 9.72 -24.06 44.49
N UNK A 650 10.31 -23.86 43.56
CA UNK A 650 11.51 -23.14 43.68
C UNK A 650 11.23 -21.67 43.98
N UNK A 651 10.26 -21.27 43.46
CA UNK A 651 9.91 -19.90 43.73
C UNK A 651 9.34 -19.73 45.12
N UNK A 652 8.83 -20.65 45.57
CA UNK A 652 8.36 -20.57 46.90
C UNK A 652 9.51 -20.69 47.89
N UNK A 653 10.37 -21.40 47.60
CA UNK A 653 11.54 -21.50 48.41
C UNK A 653 12.34 -20.21 48.37
N UNK A 654 12.33 -19.67 47.36
CA UNK A 654 13.05 -18.44 47.26
C UNK A 654 12.29 -17.33 47.97
N UNK A 655 11.12 -17.45 47.98
CA UNK A 655 10.34 -16.45 48.67
C UNK A 655 10.47 -16.66 50.17
N UNK A 656 10.65 -17.75 50.53
CA UNK A 656 10.84 -17.95 51.93
C UNK A 656 12.21 -17.53 52.38
N UNK A 657 13.02 -17.72 51.65
CA UNK A 657 14.34 -17.26 51.93
C UNK A 657 14.41 -15.74 51.91
N UNK A 658 13.71 -15.22 51.12
CA UNK A 658 13.71 -13.80 51.08
C UNK A 658 12.97 -13.23 52.29
N UNK A 659 12.11 -13.89 52.68
CA UNK A 659 11.41 -13.40 53.84
C UNK A 659 12.28 -13.58 55.09
N UNK A 660 13.01 -14.49 55.11
CA UNK A 660 13.91 -14.66 56.24
C UNK A 660 15.02 -13.63 56.20
N UNK A 661 15.36 -13.34 55.17
CA UNK A 661 16.37 -12.35 55.02
C UNK A 661 15.83 -10.98 55.36
N UNK A 662 14.68 -10.82 55.07
CA UNK A 662 14.07 -9.53 55.39
C UNK A 662 13.81 -9.43 56.86
N UNK A 663 13.63 -10.38 57.44
CA UNK A 663 13.47 -10.32 58.88
C UNK A 663 14.80 -10.11 59.57
N UNK A 664 15.72 -10.61 59.16
CA UNK A 664 17.04 -10.40 59.68
C UNK A 664 17.49 -8.95 59.42
N UNK A 665 17.13 -8.45 58.43
CA UNK A 665 17.50 -7.10 58.12
C UNK A 665 16.72 -6.12 58.99
N UNK A 666 15.60 -6.46 59.25
CA UNK A 666 14.82 -5.58 60.08
C UNK A 666 15.32 -5.61 61.52
N UNK A 667 15.87 -6.59 61.92
CA UNK A 667 16.42 -6.62 63.26
C UNK A 667 17.75 -5.90 63.32
N UNK A 668 18.38 -5.86 62.44
CA UNK A 668 19.62 -5.15 62.42
C UNK A 668 19.41 -3.64 62.30
N UNK A 669 18.42 -3.27 61.68
CA UNK A 669 18.14 -1.84 61.60
C UNK A 669 17.62 -1.25 62.87
N UNK A 670 17.11 -1.95 63.61
CA UNK A 670 16.66 -1.42 64.88
C UNK A 670 17.82 -1.24 65.85
N UNK A 671 18.81 -1.85 65.81
CA UNK A 671 19.96 -1.69 66.69
C UNK A 671 20.84 -0.50 66.24
N UNK A 672 20.82 -0.02 65.21
CA UNK A 672 21.61 1.09 64.69
C UNK A 672 20.98 2.47 64.97
N UNK A 673 19.82 2.50 65.12
CA UNK A 673 19.21 3.78 65.28
C UNK A 673 19.32 4.44 66.62
N UNK A 674 19.89 3.85 67.53
CA UNK A 674 20.00 4.51 68.80
C UNK A 674 21.35 5.22 69.01
N UNK A 675 22.17 5.32 68.17
CA UNK A 675 23.39 5.99 68.49
C UNK A 675 23.63 7.17 67.58
N UNK A 676 22.88 7.97 67.37
CA UNK A 676 23.36 9.11 66.74
C UNK A 676 23.21 10.42 67.31
N CYS A 677 24.24 11.21 67.56
CA CYS A 677 24.41 12.52 68.21
C CYS A 677 24.45 13.69 67.22
N ARG A 678 23.86 14.78 67.65
CA ARG A 678 23.86 16.16 67.16
C ARG A 678 24.98 16.61 66.24
N ILE A 679 24.70 17.13 65.08
CA ILE A 679 25.50 18.17 64.42
C ILE A 679 24.57 19.15 63.69
N SER A 680 24.87 20.43 63.89
CA SER A 680 24.20 21.68 63.59
C SER A 680 23.77 21.99 62.16
N ARG A 681 22.64 22.64 61.98
CA ARG A 681 22.14 23.27 60.76
C ARG A 681 22.93 24.56 60.45
N PRO A 682 23.27 24.84 59.19
CA PRO A 682 23.52 26.21 58.75
C PRO A 682 22.28 26.78 58.06
N ALA A 683 21.95 28.01 58.41
CA ALA A 683 20.82 28.75 57.89
C ALA A 683 21.09 29.28 56.46
N TRP A 684 20.16 29.06 55.57
CA TRP A 684 20.12 29.74 54.29
C TRP A 684 19.27 30.99 54.41
N ARG A 685 19.88 32.18 54.12
CA ARG A 685 19.20 33.47 53.97
C ARG A 685 18.91 33.70 52.49
N ALA A 686 17.66 33.98 52.16
CA ALA A 686 17.26 34.47 50.84
C ALA A 686 17.57 35.97 50.68
N PRO A 687 18.03 36.41 49.51
CA PRO A 687 18.23 37.85 49.30
C PRO A 687 16.93 38.55 48.91
N ARG A 688 16.73 39.76 49.43
CA ARG A 688 15.61 40.67 49.08
C ARG A 688 15.89 41.39 47.76
N PRO A 689 14.82 41.75 46.99
CA PRO A 689 15.03 42.47 45.72
C PRO A 689 15.23 43.98 45.98
N ASP A 690 16.18 44.51 45.21
CA ASP A 690 16.50 45.96 45.23
C ASP A 690 15.54 46.69 44.27
N ARG A 691 14.96 47.79 44.79
CA ARG A 691 14.18 48.75 44.01
C ARG A 691 15.11 49.95 43.67
N SER A 692 15.37 50.12 42.38
CA SER A 692 15.52 51.49 41.89
C SER A 692 15.66 51.56 40.37
N ARG A 693 14.86 52.42 39.87
CA ARG A 693 14.96 53.34 38.73
C ARG A 693 14.20 53.02 37.46
N ARG A 694 13.27 53.88 37.31
CA ARG A 694 12.47 54.25 36.15
C ARG A 694 13.30 54.75 34.99
N SER A 695 12.84 54.51 33.78
CA SER A 695 12.59 55.66 32.88
C SER A 695 11.84 55.17 31.63
N ALA A 696 10.92 56.00 31.27
CA ALA A 696 9.98 55.91 30.17
C ALA A 696 10.58 56.24 28.83
N SER A 697 10.01 55.72 27.75
CA SER A 697 9.61 56.58 26.60
C SER A 697 8.89 55.74 25.55
N CYS A 698 7.72 55.97 25.38
CA CYS A 698 6.85 56.45 24.29
C CYS A 698 6.99 55.82 22.90
N TRP A 699 5.82 55.35 22.47
CA TRP A 699 5.37 55.13 21.11
C TRP A 699 5.46 56.39 20.22
N PRO A 700 5.42 56.30 18.89
CA PRO A 700 4.16 56.22 18.20
C PRO A 700 4.12 55.34 16.95
N GLY A 701 2.91 55.01 16.60
CA GLY A 701 2.55 54.22 15.47
C GLY A 701 2.40 54.96 14.14
N SER A 702 2.15 54.23 13.11
CA SER A 702 1.28 54.68 12.03
C SER A 702 0.89 53.50 11.10
N ARG A 703 -0.29 53.63 10.67
CA ARG A 703 -1.09 52.83 9.73
C ARG A 703 -0.60 52.90 8.29
N ASN A 704 -0.87 51.95 7.53
CA ASN A 704 -1.76 51.91 6.36
C ASN A 704 -1.23 51.11 5.14
N HIS A 705 -2.13 50.30 4.66
CA HIS A 705 -2.50 49.95 3.26
C HIS A 705 -1.47 49.24 2.36
N ILE A 706 -1.73 48.14 1.90
CA ILE A 706 -2.60 47.56 0.85
C ILE A 706 -2.61 46.05 1.05
#